data_7506bb5fdb4fb26269816028a0a2bdbd
#
_entry.id   7506bb5fdb4fb26269816028a0a2bdbd
#
_cell.length_a   1.000
_cell.length_b   1.000
_cell.length_c   1.000
_cell.angle_alpha   90.00
_cell.angle_beta   90.00
_cell.angle_gamma   90.00
#
_symmetry.space_group_name_H-M   'P 1'
#
loop_
_entity.id
_entity.type
_entity.pdbx_description
1 polymer ?
#
loop_
_entity_poly.entity_id
_entity_poly.type
_entity_poly.pdbx_seq_one_letter_code
_entity_poly.pdbx_strand_id
1 'polypeptide(L)'
;MAMQVPAGNLLQNIQYPSDLKQLTEAQLEQVCQELRQYIIDVVSVNGGHFAASLGVVELTVALQYVLNTPYDQLVWDVGHQAYGHKILTGRRDQFHTNRLYKGISGFPKRSESIYDAFGVGHSSTSISVALGMAVASHYKGETDRQHVAVIGDGAMTAGIAFEALNHAGIENSNLLVILNDNNMAIDPNVGALKEYLTDITTSKPYNRFRDDIATVLTKISAMGPDAFKFAKKIEKSIKGTLLKRSNFFEALQFRYFGPIDGHDVEHLVKVLKDLRDIPGPKLLHCVTTKGKGYALAEKDQTKWHAPGLFDKITGEIKKTKYDKPQPPKYQDVFGHTIIELAEQNPKIMGITPAMPSGCSLNLMMKAMPNRAFDVGIAEQHAVTFSAGLASQGLIPFCNIYSSFMQRAYDQVIHDVAIQKLNVVFCLDRAGIAGADGPTHHGAYDLAYMRCIPNMTVSAPMNEEELRNLMFTAQQDDMGPFVIRYPRGSGVMVDWQRPMKAIPVGKGRKVCDGEEVAILTIGTIGNEVVKATADLNAEGYYPAHYDLRFVKPLDEALLHDVFKKFSKIITVEDGCLEGGMGSAVLEFMADNKYKADVVRLGIPDHIIEHGEQPELWAECGYDAPSIATKVKSIAGKRKAHTIAS
;
A
#
# COMPACT_ATOMS: atom_id res chain seq x y z
N MET A 1 19.45 -12.25 19.11
CA MET A 1 19.16 -11.14 20.07
C MET A 1 19.09 -9.86 19.26
N ALA A 2 17.94 -9.22 19.22
CA ALA A 2 17.82 -7.89 18.59
C ALA A 2 18.68 -6.90 19.38
N MET A 3 19.50 -6.16 18.68
CA MET A 3 20.42 -5.20 19.28
C MET A 3 19.60 -4.05 19.87
N GLN A 4 19.62 -3.86 21.20
CA GLN A 4 19.03 -2.68 21.83
C GLN A 4 19.79 -1.44 21.36
N VAL A 5 19.11 -0.58 20.62
CA VAL A 5 19.65 0.71 20.18
C VAL A 5 19.50 1.69 21.35
N PRO A 6 20.56 2.38 21.81
CA PRO A 6 20.42 3.34 22.89
C PRO A 6 19.59 4.55 22.41
N ALA A 7 18.57 4.89 23.19
CA ALA A 7 17.88 6.17 23.05
C ALA A 7 18.74 7.30 23.61
N GLY A 8 18.54 8.53 23.11
CA GLY A 8 19.25 9.70 23.62
C GLY A 8 18.88 10.07 25.08
N ASN A 9 19.58 11.04 25.64
CA ASN A 9 19.45 11.41 27.07
C ASN A 9 18.04 11.87 27.48
N LEU A 10 17.31 12.55 26.60
CA LEU A 10 15.93 12.96 26.87
C LEU A 10 14.95 11.86 26.42
N LEU A 11 15.12 11.30 25.22
CA LEU A 11 14.21 10.31 24.65
C LEU A 11 14.11 9.04 25.51
N GLN A 12 15.19 8.63 26.17
CA GLN A 12 15.14 7.45 27.07
C GLN A 12 14.16 7.60 28.23
N ASN A 13 13.82 8.82 28.62
CA ASN A 13 12.89 9.14 29.70
C ASN A 13 11.47 9.41 29.22
N ILE A 14 11.23 9.39 27.89
CA ILE A 14 9.91 9.64 27.30
C ILE A 14 9.30 8.29 26.91
N GLN A 15 8.34 7.82 27.68
CA GLN A 15 7.56 6.63 27.37
C GLN A 15 6.22 6.98 26.71
N TYR A 16 5.59 8.04 27.21
CA TYR A 16 4.28 8.51 26.75
C TYR A 16 4.29 10.02 26.49
N PRO A 17 3.27 10.57 25.78
CA PRO A 17 3.14 12.01 25.57
C PRO A 17 3.12 12.84 26.87
N SER A 18 2.61 12.27 27.97
CA SER A 18 2.65 12.90 29.29
C SER A 18 4.08 13.22 29.77
N ASP A 19 5.05 12.36 29.46
CA ASP A 19 6.45 12.56 29.85
C ASP A 19 7.08 13.67 28.99
N LEU A 20 6.78 13.66 27.68
CA LEU A 20 7.21 14.70 26.75
C LEU A 20 6.74 16.09 27.19
N LYS A 21 5.51 16.20 27.73
CA LYS A 21 4.93 17.47 28.21
C LYS A 21 5.57 18.02 29.48
N GLN A 22 6.39 17.24 30.18
CA GLN A 22 7.17 17.72 31.31
C GLN A 22 8.43 18.53 30.90
N LEU A 23 8.81 18.43 29.63
CA LEU A 23 9.95 19.15 29.09
C LEU A 23 9.59 20.61 28.77
N THR A 24 10.57 21.48 28.78
CA THR A 24 10.44 22.86 28.28
C THR A 24 10.44 22.86 26.75
N GLU A 25 9.83 23.87 26.14
CA GLU A 25 9.83 24.00 24.67
C GLU A 25 11.24 24.03 24.08
N ALA A 26 12.22 24.68 24.76
CA ALA A 26 13.63 24.71 24.36
C ALA A 26 14.31 23.31 24.32
N GLN A 27 13.77 22.31 25.03
CA GLN A 27 14.30 20.94 25.00
C GLN A 27 13.77 20.10 23.85
N LEU A 28 12.71 20.56 23.17
CA LEU A 28 12.05 19.78 22.12
C LEU A 28 12.93 19.59 20.89
N GLU A 29 13.77 20.56 20.55
CA GLU A 29 14.75 20.42 19.46
C GLU A 29 15.71 19.24 19.71
N GLN A 30 16.21 19.09 20.94
CA GLN A 30 17.04 17.93 21.31
C GLN A 30 16.26 16.62 21.21
N VAL A 31 14.99 16.59 21.64
CA VAL A 31 14.12 15.41 21.47
C VAL A 31 13.96 15.05 19.99
N CYS A 32 13.77 16.03 19.11
CA CYS A 32 13.70 15.81 17.67
C CYS A 32 14.97 15.17 17.11
N GLN A 33 16.14 15.66 17.52
CA GLN A 33 17.44 15.13 17.10
C GLN A 33 17.62 13.68 17.57
N GLU A 34 17.32 13.38 18.84
CA GLU A 34 17.44 12.05 19.42
C GLU A 34 16.43 11.06 18.80
N LEU A 35 15.19 11.48 18.57
CA LEU A 35 14.15 10.68 17.92
C LEU A 35 14.54 10.34 16.48
N ARG A 36 15.06 11.32 15.73
CA ARG A 36 15.56 11.11 14.36
C ARG A 36 16.69 10.11 14.34
N GLN A 37 17.68 10.26 15.23
CA GLN A 37 18.81 9.33 15.32
C GLN A 37 18.34 7.92 15.67
N TYR A 38 17.40 7.79 16.60
CA TYR A 38 16.84 6.49 16.99
C TYR A 38 16.11 5.80 15.81
N ILE A 39 15.34 6.55 15.02
CA ILE A 39 14.70 6.02 13.79
C ILE A 39 15.77 5.55 12.80
N ILE A 40 16.82 6.34 12.57
CA ILE A 40 17.93 5.96 11.66
C ILE A 40 18.57 4.65 12.13
N ASP A 41 18.88 4.55 13.41
CA ASP A 41 19.55 3.40 13.99
C ASP A 41 18.75 2.11 13.87
N VAL A 42 17.46 2.15 14.16
CA VAL A 42 16.59 0.97 14.08
C VAL A 42 16.29 0.60 12.62
N VAL A 43 15.89 1.56 11.79
CA VAL A 43 15.48 1.26 10.40
C VAL A 43 16.67 0.80 9.54
N SER A 44 17.89 1.23 9.84
CA SER A 44 19.09 0.78 9.13
C SER A 44 19.33 -0.74 9.24
N VAL A 45 18.84 -1.37 10.30
CA VAL A 45 19.01 -2.81 10.57
C VAL A 45 17.74 -3.65 10.40
N ASN A 46 16.55 -3.02 10.45
CA ASN A 46 15.27 -3.73 10.29
C ASN A 46 14.62 -3.46 8.92
N GLY A 47 15.02 -2.38 8.25
CA GLY A 47 14.28 -1.87 7.09
C GLY A 47 12.98 -1.15 7.50
N GLY A 48 12.24 -0.66 6.52
CA GLY A 48 10.96 0.03 6.73
C GLY A 48 10.86 1.39 6.04
N HIS A 49 9.80 2.15 6.36
CA HIS A 49 9.52 3.48 5.79
C HIS A 49 10.43 4.53 6.43
N PHE A 50 11.49 4.89 5.74
CA PHE A 50 12.58 5.67 6.32
C PHE A 50 12.40 7.18 6.12
N ALA A 51 12.52 7.65 4.88
CA ALA A 51 12.54 9.08 4.60
C ALA A 51 11.25 9.81 5.00
N ALA A 52 10.10 9.15 4.86
CA ALA A 52 8.80 9.72 5.26
C ALA A 52 8.74 9.99 6.78
N SER A 53 9.23 9.05 7.59
CA SER A 53 9.26 9.20 9.05
C SER A 53 10.24 10.28 9.51
N LEU A 54 11.39 10.43 8.84
CA LEU A 54 12.35 11.49 9.14
C LEU A 54 11.81 12.89 8.80
N GLY A 55 10.98 12.99 7.77
CA GLY A 55 10.42 14.26 7.30
C GLY A 55 9.37 14.88 8.23
N VAL A 56 8.88 14.15 9.23
CA VAL A 56 7.81 14.63 10.13
C VAL A 56 8.18 14.52 11.60
N VAL A 57 9.45 14.45 11.94
CA VAL A 57 9.91 14.32 13.34
C VAL A 57 9.45 15.50 14.17
N GLU A 58 9.73 16.75 13.74
CA GLU A 58 9.34 17.96 14.44
C GLU A 58 7.83 18.09 14.56
N LEU A 59 7.10 17.82 13.47
CA LEU A 59 5.63 17.81 13.47
C LEU A 59 5.07 16.78 14.47
N THR A 60 5.67 15.58 14.52
CA THR A 60 5.25 14.53 15.46
C THR A 60 5.47 14.95 16.92
N VAL A 61 6.64 15.49 17.23
CA VAL A 61 6.97 15.99 18.58
C VAL A 61 6.02 17.11 18.99
N ALA A 62 5.80 18.10 18.11
CA ALA A 62 4.89 19.22 18.37
C ALA A 62 3.45 18.74 18.61
N LEU A 63 2.94 17.79 17.80
CA LEU A 63 1.60 17.23 17.96
C LEU A 63 1.45 16.49 19.29
N GLN A 64 2.41 15.63 19.67
CA GLN A 64 2.36 14.89 20.93
C GLN A 64 2.57 15.81 22.15
N TYR A 65 3.26 16.92 21.97
CA TYR A 65 3.44 17.92 23.02
C TYR A 65 2.17 18.75 23.27
N VAL A 66 1.43 19.12 22.22
CA VAL A 66 0.25 20.01 22.29
C VAL A 66 -1.05 19.24 22.56
N LEU A 67 -1.29 18.14 21.86
CA LEU A 67 -2.53 17.37 21.95
C LEU A 67 -2.59 16.53 23.22
N ASN A 68 -3.77 16.39 23.80
CA ASN A 68 -4.03 15.53 24.96
C ASN A 68 -4.39 14.10 24.53
N THR A 69 -3.47 13.46 23.74
CA THR A 69 -3.69 12.07 23.33
C THR A 69 -3.62 11.11 24.52
N PRO A 70 -4.46 10.05 24.57
CA PRO A 70 -5.39 9.57 23.56
C PRO A 70 -6.79 10.23 23.59
N TYR A 71 -7.06 11.20 24.47
CA TYR A 71 -8.35 11.89 24.46
C TYR A 71 -8.55 12.65 23.15
N ASP A 72 -7.62 13.51 22.77
CA ASP A 72 -7.60 14.10 21.43
C ASP A 72 -7.24 13.04 20.38
N GLN A 73 -7.89 13.08 19.22
CA GLN A 73 -7.77 12.07 18.17
C GLN A 73 -6.82 12.52 17.09
N LEU A 74 -5.71 11.79 16.91
CA LEU A 74 -4.71 12.01 15.87
C LEU A 74 -4.73 10.86 14.86
N VAL A 75 -5.06 11.17 13.60
CA VAL A 75 -5.11 10.20 12.50
C VAL A 75 -4.01 10.52 11.49
N TRP A 76 -3.09 9.58 11.31
CA TRP A 76 -2.05 9.64 10.30
C TRP A 76 -2.54 9.05 8.99
N ASP A 77 -2.47 9.81 7.90
CA ASP A 77 -2.81 9.27 6.57
C ASP A 77 -1.75 8.26 6.11
N VAL A 78 -2.14 7.14 5.54
CA VAL A 78 -1.26 5.99 5.24
C VAL A 78 -0.59 5.42 6.50
N GLY A 79 0.04 6.26 7.32
CA GLY A 79 0.75 5.87 8.54
C GLY A 79 2.19 5.43 8.34
N HIS A 80 2.73 5.45 7.12
CA HIS A 80 4.13 5.14 6.82
C HIS A 80 5.12 6.17 7.42
N GLN A 81 4.64 7.32 7.83
CA GLN A 81 5.36 8.41 8.48
C GLN A 81 5.25 8.38 10.02
N ALA A 82 4.54 7.40 10.61
CA ALA A 82 4.16 7.42 12.02
C ALA A 82 5.16 6.71 12.96
N TYR A 83 6.41 6.51 12.56
CA TYR A 83 7.40 5.85 13.44
C TYR A 83 7.69 6.68 14.70
N GLY A 84 7.86 8.00 14.55
CA GLY A 84 7.99 8.90 15.70
C GLY A 84 6.79 8.83 16.65
N HIS A 85 5.57 8.77 16.10
CA HIS A 85 4.35 8.58 16.89
C HIS A 85 4.40 7.29 17.71
N LYS A 86 4.76 6.14 17.10
CA LYS A 86 4.88 4.87 17.82
C LYS A 86 5.90 4.94 18.95
N ILE A 87 7.07 5.54 18.69
CA ILE A 87 8.16 5.66 19.68
C ILE A 87 7.70 6.49 20.88
N LEU A 88 7.02 7.62 20.65
CA LEU A 88 6.57 8.54 21.70
C LEU A 88 5.27 8.09 22.41
N THR A 89 4.67 6.98 21.99
CA THR A 89 3.39 6.47 22.51
C THR A 89 3.48 5.03 23.03
N GLY A 90 4.55 4.73 23.78
CA GLY A 90 4.71 3.50 24.55
C GLY A 90 5.38 2.34 23.84
N ARG A 91 5.84 2.52 22.58
CA ARG A 91 6.42 1.42 21.76
C ARG A 91 7.91 1.58 21.48
N ARG A 92 8.59 2.55 22.13
CA ARG A 92 10.02 2.78 21.94
C ARG A 92 10.84 1.50 22.16
N ASP A 93 10.64 0.83 23.27
CA ASP A 93 11.45 -0.34 23.66
C ASP A 93 11.17 -1.57 22.80
N GLN A 94 10.02 -1.61 22.11
CA GLN A 94 9.63 -2.66 21.18
C GLN A 94 9.90 -2.27 19.71
N PHE A 95 10.31 -1.03 19.44
CA PHE A 95 10.40 -0.53 18.06
C PHE A 95 11.44 -1.29 17.22
N HIS A 96 12.40 -1.94 17.83
CA HIS A 96 13.34 -2.87 17.19
C HIS A 96 12.66 -4.12 16.59
N THR A 97 11.39 -4.39 16.89
CA THR A 97 10.58 -5.47 16.29
C THR A 97 9.66 -4.98 15.18
N ASN A 98 9.72 -3.70 14.82
CA ASN A 98 8.82 -3.09 13.85
C ASN A 98 8.89 -3.81 12.50
N ARG A 99 7.74 -4.27 11.99
CA ARG A 99 7.55 -5.02 10.73
C ARG A 99 8.12 -6.46 10.73
N LEU A 100 8.68 -6.92 11.82
CA LEU A 100 9.12 -8.31 11.94
C LEU A 100 7.95 -9.22 12.35
N TYR A 101 8.00 -10.47 11.95
CA TYR A 101 7.00 -11.47 12.32
C TYR A 101 6.76 -11.50 13.83
N LYS A 102 5.50 -11.42 14.26
CA LYS A 102 5.07 -11.28 15.66
C LYS A 102 5.60 -10.04 16.40
N GLY A 103 6.18 -9.09 15.69
CA GLY A 103 6.56 -7.79 16.22
C GLY A 103 5.45 -6.75 16.10
N ILE A 104 5.81 -5.47 16.29
CA ILE A 104 4.85 -4.39 16.10
C ILE A 104 4.63 -4.07 14.61
N SER A 105 3.42 -3.63 14.27
CA SER A 105 3.03 -3.26 12.90
C SER A 105 3.84 -2.09 12.35
N GLY A 106 4.07 -2.06 11.06
CA GLY A 106 4.67 -0.92 10.35
C GLY A 106 3.78 0.33 10.27
N PHE A 107 2.49 0.18 10.59
CA PHE A 107 1.48 1.24 10.55
C PHE A 107 0.77 1.35 11.90
N PRO A 108 0.16 2.51 12.23
CA PRO A 108 -0.75 2.63 13.37
C PRO A 108 -1.87 1.58 13.33
N LYS A 109 -2.10 0.94 14.47
CA LYS A 109 -3.07 -0.16 14.61
C LYS A 109 -3.78 -0.09 15.96
N ARG A 110 -5.11 0.03 15.96
CA ARG A 110 -5.92 0.20 17.18
C ARG A 110 -5.75 -0.91 18.23
N SER A 111 -5.52 -2.15 17.78
CA SER A 111 -5.28 -3.28 18.68
C SER A 111 -3.88 -3.26 19.31
N GLU A 112 -2.96 -2.44 18.79
CA GLU A 112 -1.57 -2.33 19.28
C GLU A 112 -1.43 -1.23 20.35
N SER A 113 -2.17 -0.12 20.21
CA SER A 113 -2.08 1.02 21.13
C SER A 113 -3.37 1.83 21.18
N ILE A 114 -3.71 2.32 22.40
CA ILE A 114 -4.81 3.27 22.61
C ILE A 114 -4.55 4.64 21.96
N TYR A 115 -3.29 4.95 21.64
CA TYR A 115 -2.89 6.18 20.95
C TYR A 115 -3.08 6.09 19.44
N ASP A 116 -3.28 4.89 18.88
CA ASP A 116 -3.62 4.70 17.48
C ASP A 116 -5.14 4.87 17.31
N ALA A 117 -5.57 6.12 17.14
CA ALA A 117 -7.00 6.47 17.05
C ALA A 117 -7.73 5.70 15.94
N PHE A 118 -7.00 5.38 14.83
CA PHE A 118 -7.50 4.60 13.72
C PHE A 118 -6.41 3.72 13.10
N GLY A 119 -6.78 2.54 12.60
CA GLY A 119 -5.89 1.67 11.83
C GLY A 119 -5.75 2.21 10.41
N VAL A 120 -4.53 2.32 9.93
CA VAL A 120 -4.21 2.91 8.62
C VAL A 120 -3.27 2.02 7.81
N GLY A 121 -3.02 2.36 6.56
CA GLY A 121 -2.17 1.62 5.61
C GLY A 121 -2.44 2.08 4.18
N HIS A 122 -3.71 2.34 3.86
CA HIS A 122 -4.12 2.95 2.59
C HIS A 122 -4.19 4.47 2.73
N SER A 123 -3.90 5.18 1.65
CA SER A 123 -3.88 6.64 1.61
C SER A 123 -5.26 7.28 1.61
N SER A 124 -5.30 8.56 1.97
CA SER A 124 -6.39 9.50 1.67
C SER A 124 -7.65 9.34 2.52
N THR A 125 -7.63 8.46 3.53
CA THR A 125 -8.80 8.19 4.40
C THR A 125 -8.85 9.04 5.66
N SER A 126 -7.74 9.69 6.04
CA SER A 126 -7.57 10.36 7.32
C SER A 126 -8.57 11.48 7.58
N ILE A 127 -8.89 12.30 6.55
CA ILE A 127 -9.83 13.41 6.67
C ILE A 127 -11.23 12.89 6.94
N SER A 128 -11.70 11.89 6.17
CA SER A 128 -13.02 11.26 6.39
C SER A 128 -13.14 10.68 7.80
N VAL A 129 -12.10 9.99 8.26
CA VAL A 129 -12.06 9.37 9.59
C VAL A 129 -12.10 10.43 10.69
N ALA A 130 -11.24 11.45 10.62
CA ALA A 130 -11.20 12.52 11.61
C ALA A 130 -12.49 13.34 11.64
N LEU A 131 -13.10 13.58 10.46
CA LEU A 131 -14.43 14.23 10.38
C LEU A 131 -15.49 13.39 11.08
N GLY A 132 -15.56 12.08 10.79
CA GLY A 132 -16.52 11.19 11.48
C GLY A 132 -16.34 11.16 12.99
N MET A 133 -15.09 11.19 13.47
CA MET A 133 -14.78 11.30 14.91
C MET A 133 -15.22 12.65 15.49
N ALA A 134 -14.99 13.76 14.77
CA ALA A 134 -15.38 15.09 15.20
C ALA A 134 -16.91 15.22 15.31
N VAL A 135 -17.64 14.71 14.33
CA VAL A 135 -19.11 14.65 14.37
C VAL A 135 -19.60 13.79 15.56
N ALA A 136 -18.99 12.64 15.79
CA ALA A 136 -19.34 11.77 16.91
C ALA A 136 -19.08 12.44 18.26
N SER A 137 -17.96 13.16 18.44
CA SER A 137 -17.65 13.90 19.66
C SER A 137 -18.63 15.05 19.88
N HIS A 138 -18.98 15.78 18.82
CA HIS A 138 -20.02 16.83 18.88
C HIS A 138 -21.35 16.27 19.38
N TYR A 139 -21.78 15.11 18.85
CA TYR A 139 -23.02 14.45 19.23
C TYR A 139 -23.03 13.98 20.71
N LYS A 140 -21.84 13.62 21.23
CA LYS A 140 -21.66 13.25 22.65
C LYS A 140 -21.47 14.43 23.58
N GLY A 141 -21.40 15.66 23.08
CA GLY A 141 -21.12 16.86 23.88
C GLY A 141 -19.64 17.03 24.28
N GLU A 142 -18.71 16.31 23.65
CA GLU A 142 -17.26 16.40 23.85
C GLU A 142 -16.68 17.56 23.01
N THR A 143 -17.09 18.80 23.31
CA THR A 143 -16.83 19.97 22.46
C THR A 143 -15.39 20.51 22.52
N ASP A 144 -14.63 20.16 23.56
CA ASP A 144 -13.25 20.52 23.78
C ASP A 144 -12.24 19.58 23.09
N ARG A 145 -12.73 18.41 22.64
CA ARG A 145 -11.91 17.36 22.02
C ARG A 145 -11.41 17.78 20.64
N GLN A 146 -10.12 17.58 20.40
CA GLN A 146 -9.49 17.89 19.13
C GLN A 146 -9.48 16.67 18.21
N HIS A 147 -9.68 16.91 16.90
CA HIS A 147 -9.63 15.88 15.85
C HIS A 147 -8.68 16.35 14.77
N VAL A 148 -7.56 15.63 14.61
CA VAL A 148 -6.48 16.03 13.72
C VAL A 148 -6.21 14.94 12.70
N ALA A 149 -6.22 15.31 11.41
CA ALA A 149 -5.80 14.46 10.30
C ALA A 149 -4.48 15.00 9.73
N VAL A 150 -3.42 14.18 9.69
CA VAL A 150 -2.16 14.52 9.02
C VAL A 150 -2.12 13.79 7.69
N ILE A 151 -2.16 14.54 6.60
CA ILE A 151 -2.21 14.01 5.23
C ILE A 151 -1.08 14.58 4.38
N GLY A 152 -0.43 13.72 3.57
CA GLY A 152 0.56 14.16 2.60
C GLY A 152 -0.08 14.77 1.36
N ASP A 153 0.67 15.64 0.67
CA ASP A 153 0.26 16.30 -0.57
C ASP A 153 -0.09 15.29 -1.69
N GLY A 154 0.65 14.18 -1.80
CA GLY A 154 0.31 13.09 -2.72
C GLY A 154 -1.03 12.42 -2.38
N ALA A 155 -1.28 12.14 -1.11
CA ALA A 155 -2.53 11.51 -0.66
C ALA A 155 -3.74 12.47 -0.80
N MET A 156 -3.51 13.78 -0.81
CA MET A 156 -4.54 14.80 -1.04
C MET A 156 -5.12 14.74 -2.47
N THR A 157 -4.47 14.09 -3.43
CA THR A 157 -4.94 14.01 -4.82
C THR A 157 -6.07 13.00 -5.04
N ALA A 158 -6.35 12.11 -4.09
CA ALA A 158 -7.40 11.10 -4.24
C ALA A 158 -8.81 11.68 -4.06
N GLY A 159 -9.78 11.15 -4.79
CA GLY A 159 -11.18 11.61 -4.76
C GLY A 159 -11.77 11.65 -3.36
N ILE A 160 -11.57 10.60 -2.54
CA ILE A 160 -12.11 10.55 -1.16
C ILE A 160 -11.58 11.69 -0.26
N ALA A 161 -10.37 12.20 -0.50
CA ALA A 161 -9.88 13.38 0.24
C ALA A 161 -10.68 14.65 -0.12
N PHE A 162 -11.00 14.85 -1.41
CA PHE A 162 -11.86 15.96 -1.87
C PHE A 162 -13.29 15.82 -1.38
N GLU A 163 -13.86 14.61 -1.40
CA GLU A 163 -15.20 14.32 -0.85
C GLU A 163 -15.26 14.68 0.64
N ALA A 164 -14.23 14.29 1.41
CA ALA A 164 -14.15 14.60 2.83
C ALA A 164 -14.00 16.11 3.10
N LEU A 165 -13.16 16.81 2.34
CA LEU A 165 -13.02 18.27 2.45
C LEU A 165 -14.34 18.98 2.12
N ASN A 166 -15.01 18.58 1.04
CA ASN A 166 -16.31 19.13 0.66
C ASN A 166 -17.37 18.95 1.75
N HIS A 167 -17.45 17.76 2.36
CA HIS A 167 -18.38 17.47 3.46
C HIS A 167 -18.00 18.24 4.73
N ALA A 168 -16.72 18.24 5.12
CA ALA A 168 -16.25 18.94 6.32
C ALA A 168 -16.55 20.45 6.30
N GLY A 169 -16.54 21.06 5.09
CA GLY A 169 -16.85 22.48 4.95
C GLY A 169 -18.24 22.89 5.40
N ILE A 170 -19.23 22.00 5.35
CA ILE A 170 -20.62 22.29 5.77
C ILE A 170 -20.91 21.81 7.19
N GLU A 171 -20.16 20.85 7.72
CA GLU A 171 -20.40 20.23 9.03
C GLU A 171 -20.00 21.11 10.22
N ASN A 172 -19.25 22.18 10.01
CA ASN A 172 -18.77 23.12 11.04
C ASN A 172 -18.14 22.40 12.28
N SER A 173 -17.57 21.21 12.07
CA SER A 173 -16.96 20.39 13.09
C SER A 173 -15.57 20.92 13.48
N ASN A 174 -15.12 20.62 14.72
CA ASN A 174 -13.77 20.97 15.18
C ASN A 174 -12.74 19.99 14.58
N LEU A 175 -12.41 20.19 13.31
CA LEU A 175 -11.45 19.40 12.53
C LEU A 175 -10.24 20.24 12.14
N LEU A 176 -9.04 19.72 12.44
CA LEU A 176 -7.77 20.25 11.93
C LEU A 176 -7.18 19.27 10.92
N VAL A 177 -7.06 19.70 9.66
CA VAL A 177 -6.30 18.99 8.63
C VAL A 177 -4.91 19.60 8.56
N ILE A 178 -3.88 18.80 8.72
CA ILE A 178 -2.48 19.18 8.54
C ILE A 178 -2.02 18.62 7.20
N LEU A 179 -1.82 19.51 6.23
CA LEU A 179 -1.25 19.18 4.95
C LEU A 179 0.28 19.19 5.07
N ASN A 180 0.87 18.00 5.03
CA ASN A 180 2.32 17.80 5.00
C ASN A 180 2.80 17.83 3.55
N ASP A 181 3.26 18.99 3.09
CA ASP A 181 3.71 19.24 1.72
C ASP A 181 5.23 19.06 1.61
N ASN A 182 5.65 18.04 0.89
CA ASN A 182 7.05 17.79 0.58
C ASN A 182 7.29 17.46 -0.91
N ASN A 183 6.27 17.63 -1.75
CA ASN A 183 6.29 17.37 -3.18
C ASN A 183 6.54 15.89 -3.58
N MET A 184 6.32 14.95 -2.66
CA MET A 184 6.67 13.55 -2.83
C MET A 184 5.58 12.62 -2.32
N ALA A 185 5.17 11.68 -3.17
CA ALA A 185 4.53 10.43 -2.77
C ALA A 185 5.63 9.34 -2.52
N ILE A 186 5.56 8.18 -3.17
CA ILE A 186 6.72 7.28 -3.31
C ILE A 186 7.70 7.90 -4.30
N ASP A 187 7.22 8.21 -5.48
CA ASP A 187 7.87 9.00 -6.53
C ASP A 187 7.44 10.49 -6.45
N PRO A 188 8.03 11.40 -7.20
CA PRO A 188 7.60 12.79 -7.25
C PRO A 188 6.12 12.93 -7.61
N ASN A 189 5.40 13.78 -6.90
CA ASN A 189 3.98 14.02 -7.15
C ASN A 189 3.72 14.53 -8.57
N VAL A 190 2.52 14.23 -9.08
CA VAL A 190 2.04 14.64 -10.40
C VAL A 190 0.73 15.42 -10.31
N GLY A 191 0.38 16.12 -11.38
CA GLY A 191 -0.91 16.78 -11.55
C GLY A 191 -0.98 18.24 -11.08
N ALA A 192 -2.08 18.91 -11.42
CA ALA A 192 -2.28 20.34 -11.24
C ALA A 192 -2.31 20.79 -9.77
N LEU A 193 -2.72 19.92 -8.85
CA LEU A 193 -2.70 20.25 -7.41
C LEU A 193 -1.28 20.47 -6.91
N LYS A 194 -0.32 19.67 -7.38
CA LYS A 194 1.11 19.86 -7.07
C LYS A 194 1.58 21.24 -7.52
N GLU A 195 1.28 21.63 -8.77
CA GLU A 195 1.68 22.96 -9.30
C GLU A 195 1.04 24.07 -8.48
N TYR A 196 -0.25 23.93 -8.14
CA TYR A 196 -0.96 24.86 -7.28
C TYR A 196 -0.30 25.04 -5.90
N LEU A 197 0.08 23.95 -5.22
CA LEU A 197 0.76 24.00 -3.93
C LEU A 197 2.16 24.62 -4.07
N THR A 198 2.88 24.29 -5.14
CA THR A 198 4.19 24.87 -5.44
C THR A 198 4.07 26.39 -5.66
N ASP A 199 3.06 26.87 -6.38
CA ASP A 199 2.80 28.29 -6.58
C ASP A 199 2.53 29.02 -5.26
N ILE A 200 1.80 28.39 -4.34
CA ILE A 200 1.56 28.94 -3.00
C ILE A 200 2.90 29.10 -2.26
N THR A 201 3.73 28.05 -2.25
CA THR A 201 4.99 28.03 -1.46
C THR A 201 6.08 28.93 -2.05
N THR A 202 6.09 29.16 -3.36
CA THR A 202 7.11 29.96 -4.06
C THR A 202 6.73 31.43 -4.27
N SER A 203 5.47 31.81 -4.01
CA SER A 203 4.99 33.17 -4.28
C SER A 203 5.65 34.24 -3.39
N LYS A 204 5.94 35.44 -3.99
CA LYS A 204 6.56 36.55 -3.25
C LYS A 204 5.77 37.05 -2.00
N PRO A 205 4.44 36.98 -1.96
CA PRO A 205 3.68 37.27 -0.74
C PRO A 205 4.01 36.28 0.40
N TYR A 206 4.28 35.01 0.11
CA TYR A 206 4.60 34.00 1.10
C TYR A 206 5.79 34.36 2.00
N ASN A 207 6.89 34.83 1.42
CA ASN A 207 8.10 35.21 2.18
C ASN A 207 7.88 36.41 3.12
N ARG A 208 6.86 37.24 2.91
CA ARG A 208 6.45 38.33 3.82
C ARG A 208 5.47 37.86 4.89
N PHE A 209 4.63 36.84 4.60
CA PHE A 209 3.58 36.37 5.51
C PHE A 209 4.07 35.38 6.54
N ARG A 210 5.19 34.70 6.32
CA ARG A 210 5.77 33.75 7.28
C ARG A 210 5.94 34.35 8.68
N ASP A 211 6.37 35.62 8.75
CA ASP A 211 6.60 36.33 10.01
C ASP A 211 5.30 36.94 10.59
N ASP A 212 4.26 37.14 9.77
CA ASP A 212 3.00 37.78 10.17
C ASP A 212 1.95 36.81 10.75
N ILE A 213 1.96 35.52 10.39
CA ILE A 213 0.97 34.53 10.86
C ILE A 213 1.00 34.40 12.39
N ALA A 214 2.18 34.29 12.98
CA ALA A 214 2.34 34.25 14.44
C ALA A 214 1.81 35.52 15.11
N THR A 215 1.99 36.69 14.47
CA THR A 215 1.50 37.97 14.97
C THR A 215 -0.01 38.09 14.86
N VAL A 216 -0.61 37.58 13.78
CA VAL A 216 -2.08 37.56 13.58
C VAL A 216 -2.74 36.58 14.56
N LEU A 217 -2.21 35.38 14.73
CA LEU A 217 -2.72 34.38 15.66
C LEU A 217 -2.64 34.88 17.10
N THR A 218 -1.53 35.51 17.49
CA THR A 218 -1.35 36.10 18.84
C THR A 218 -2.36 37.21 19.10
N LYS A 219 -2.72 38.01 18.09
CA LYS A 219 -3.77 39.06 18.23
C LYS A 219 -5.17 38.47 18.34
N ILE A 220 -5.45 37.36 17.64
CA ILE A 220 -6.74 36.67 17.71
C ILE A 220 -6.94 36.01 19.08
N SER A 221 -5.94 35.31 19.60
CA SER A 221 -6.02 34.63 20.91
C SER A 221 -6.08 35.60 22.08
N ALA A 222 -5.51 36.82 21.97
CA ALA A 222 -5.56 37.83 23.02
C ALA A 222 -6.94 38.53 23.19
N MET A 223 -7.90 38.34 22.26
CA MET A 223 -9.15 39.14 22.19
C MET A 223 -10.40 38.43 22.75
N GLY A 224 -10.30 37.20 23.26
CA GLY A 224 -11.45 36.49 23.87
C GLY A 224 -12.66 36.31 22.94
N PRO A 225 -13.91 36.23 23.44
CA PRO A 225 -15.11 35.92 22.67
C PRO A 225 -15.43 36.87 21.50
N ASP A 226 -14.91 38.10 21.51
CA ASP A 226 -15.09 39.07 20.43
C ASP A 226 -14.05 38.86 19.29
N ALA A 227 -13.09 37.95 19.45
CA ALA A 227 -12.12 37.59 18.41
C ALA A 227 -12.80 37.15 17.10
N PHE A 228 -13.99 36.56 17.17
CA PHE A 228 -14.76 36.13 16.01
C PHE A 228 -15.22 37.29 15.11
N LYS A 229 -15.66 38.41 15.70
CA LYS A 229 -16.05 39.60 14.92
C LYS A 229 -14.84 40.31 14.32
N PHE A 230 -13.72 40.28 15.02
CA PHE A 230 -12.47 40.90 14.59
C PHE A 230 -11.76 40.06 13.51
N ALA A 231 -11.75 38.72 13.65
CA ALA A 231 -11.27 37.81 12.61
C ALA A 231 -12.03 38.01 11.29
N LYS A 232 -13.37 38.15 11.31
CA LYS A 232 -14.18 38.52 10.13
C LYS A 232 -13.82 39.87 9.53
N LYS A 233 -13.40 40.85 10.35
CA LYS A 233 -13.03 42.20 9.92
C LYS A 233 -11.61 42.21 9.32
N ILE A 234 -10.67 41.44 9.90
CA ILE A 234 -9.33 41.25 9.34
C ILE A 234 -9.39 40.43 8.06
N GLU A 235 -10.21 39.37 8.01
CA GLU A 235 -10.49 38.58 6.81
C GLU A 235 -10.96 39.45 5.64
N LYS A 236 -11.87 40.41 5.91
CA LYS A 236 -12.30 41.39 4.90
C LYS A 236 -11.21 42.38 4.45
N SER A 237 -10.32 42.77 5.35
CA SER A 237 -9.22 43.70 5.05
C SER A 237 -8.06 43.03 4.31
N ILE A 238 -7.79 41.75 4.61
CA ILE A 238 -6.76 40.95 3.93
C ILE A 238 -7.27 40.51 2.55
N LYS A 239 -8.55 40.12 2.42
CA LYS A 239 -9.18 39.81 1.12
C LYS A 239 -9.16 40.94 0.12
N GLY A 240 -9.16 42.19 0.58
CA GLY A 240 -9.17 43.35 -0.30
C GLY A 240 -7.85 43.69 -1.00
N THR A 241 -6.72 43.19 -0.51
CA THR A 241 -5.41 43.66 -0.94
C THR A 241 -4.48 42.59 -1.52
N LEU A 242 -4.69 41.28 -1.28
CA LEU A 242 -3.69 40.28 -1.57
C LEU A 242 -4.10 39.06 -2.39
N LEU A 243 -5.38 38.76 -2.58
CA LEU A 243 -5.76 37.55 -3.32
C LEU A 243 -6.81 37.88 -4.40
N LYS A 244 -6.36 38.13 -5.60
CA LYS A 244 -7.17 38.06 -6.83
C LYS A 244 -7.62 36.63 -7.19
N ARG A 245 -7.23 35.63 -6.39
CA ARG A 245 -7.65 34.22 -6.52
C ARG A 245 -8.01 33.70 -5.11
N SER A 246 -9.27 33.30 -4.92
CA SER A 246 -9.67 32.58 -3.71
C SER A 246 -8.83 31.29 -3.59
N ASN A 247 -8.27 31.05 -2.39
CA ASN A 247 -7.57 29.78 -2.09
C ASN A 247 -8.58 28.64 -2.24
N PHE A 248 -8.18 27.54 -2.89
CA PHE A 248 -9.02 26.35 -3.11
C PHE A 248 -9.65 25.84 -1.80
N PHE A 249 -8.89 25.77 -0.71
CA PHE A 249 -9.38 25.30 0.58
C PHE A 249 -10.39 26.25 1.23
N GLU A 250 -10.22 27.56 1.03
CA GLU A 250 -11.20 28.57 1.49
C GLU A 250 -12.51 28.50 0.70
N ALA A 251 -12.45 28.13 -0.58
CA ALA A 251 -13.64 27.87 -1.38
C ALA A 251 -14.46 26.69 -0.82
N LEU A 252 -13.80 25.71 -0.19
CA LEU A 252 -14.41 24.60 0.54
C LEU A 252 -14.72 24.94 2.02
N GLN A 253 -14.72 26.23 2.39
CA GLN A 253 -15.03 26.75 3.72
C GLN A 253 -14.03 26.36 4.83
N PHE A 254 -12.84 25.89 4.49
CA PHE A 254 -11.77 25.74 5.46
C PHE A 254 -11.09 27.08 5.75
N ARG A 255 -10.75 27.30 7.00
CA ARG A 255 -9.79 28.34 7.34
C ARG A 255 -8.39 27.83 7.04
N TYR A 256 -7.72 28.47 6.11
CA TYR A 256 -6.37 28.10 5.69
C TYR A 256 -5.32 28.89 6.46
N PHE A 257 -4.33 28.16 7.01
CA PHE A 257 -3.18 28.70 7.71
C PHE A 257 -1.89 28.14 7.09
N GLY A 258 -0.95 28.99 6.83
CA GLY A 258 0.31 28.58 6.23
C GLY A 258 0.58 29.23 4.88
N PRO A 259 1.60 28.73 4.15
CA PRO A 259 2.47 27.61 4.58
C PRO A 259 3.42 28.02 5.70
N ILE A 260 3.78 27.05 6.58
CA ILE A 260 4.78 27.23 7.64
C ILE A 260 5.91 26.19 7.50
N ASP A 261 7.06 26.49 8.12
CA ASP A 261 8.15 25.52 8.17
C ASP A 261 7.78 24.36 9.12
N GLY A 262 7.66 23.15 8.57
CA GLY A 262 7.35 21.95 9.30
C GLY A 262 8.55 21.37 10.09
N HIS A 263 9.72 22.01 10.05
CA HIS A 263 10.92 21.62 10.78
C HIS A 263 11.28 22.57 11.94
N ASP A 264 10.50 23.60 12.19
CA ASP A 264 10.63 24.48 13.34
C ASP A 264 9.66 24.02 14.44
N VAL A 265 10.15 23.19 15.38
CA VAL A 265 9.32 22.58 16.42
C VAL A 265 8.73 23.60 17.39
N GLU A 266 9.47 24.68 17.73
CA GLU A 266 8.98 25.72 18.64
C GLU A 266 7.84 26.53 17.98
N HIS A 267 8.01 26.88 16.70
CA HIS A 267 6.97 27.56 15.93
C HIS A 267 5.74 26.68 15.73
N LEU A 268 5.93 25.38 15.43
CA LEU A 268 4.83 24.40 15.32
C LEU A 268 4.03 24.31 16.63
N VAL A 269 4.68 24.22 17.77
CA VAL A 269 4.03 24.17 19.09
C VAL A 269 3.17 25.41 19.31
N LYS A 270 3.70 26.60 19.04
CA LYS A 270 2.97 27.85 19.16
C LYS A 270 1.73 27.88 18.27
N VAL A 271 1.90 27.58 16.97
CA VAL A 271 0.81 27.59 15.99
C VAL A 271 -0.28 26.56 16.36
N LEU A 272 0.10 25.33 16.76
CA LEU A 272 -0.85 24.30 17.14
C LEU A 272 -1.64 24.68 18.40
N LYS A 273 -1.02 25.33 19.40
CA LYS A 273 -1.71 25.87 20.57
C LYS A 273 -2.74 26.92 20.17
N ASP A 274 -2.37 27.85 19.28
CA ASP A 274 -3.27 28.90 18.82
C ASP A 274 -4.44 28.33 17.98
N LEU A 275 -4.20 27.33 17.14
CA LEU A 275 -5.22 26.69 16.30
C LEU A 275 -6.23 25.87 17.10
N ARG A 276 -5.87 25.37 18.28
CA ARG A 276 -6.74 24.56 19.14
C ARG A 276 -8.01 25.31 19.53
N ASP A 277 -7.89 26.62 19.77
CA ASP A 277 -8.98 27.46 20.27
C ASP A 277 -9.81 28.06 19.12
N ILE A 278 -9.45 27.83 17.88
CA ILE A 278 -10.20 28.29 16.70
C ILE A 278 -11.28 27.27 16.35
N PRO A 279 -12.56 27.64 16.34
CA PRO A 279 -13.64 26.71 15.99
C PRO A 279 -13.77 26.47 14.48
N GLY A 280 -14.42 25.36 14.11
CA GLY A 280 -14.72 24.98 12.72
C GLY A 280 -13.56 24.31 12.00
N PRO A 281 -13.74 23.94 10.72
CA PRO A 281 -12.74 23.23 9.96
C PRO A 281 -11.56 24.15 9.60
N LYS A 282 -10.36 23.64 9.85
CA LYS A 282 -9.08 24.33 9.68
C LYS A 282 -8.12 23.48 8.86
N LEU A 283 -7.31 24.12 8.03
CA LEU A 283 -6.21 23.46 7.33
C LEU A 283 -4.91 24.20 7.64
N LEU A 284 -3.95 23.49 8.20
CA LEU A 284 -2.58 23.93 8.42
C LEU A 284 -1.68 23.34 7.33
N HIS A 285 -1.08 24.20 6.52
CA HIS A 285 -0.14 23.81 5.48
C HIS A 285 1.28 23.86 6.04
N CYS A 286 1.92 22.69 6.20
CA CYS A 286 3.29 22.53 6.65
C CYS A 286 4.19 22.13 5.48
N VAL A 287 5.24 22.86 5.22
CA VAL A 287 6.27 22.51 4.22
C VAL A 287 7.37 21.74 4.92
N THR A 288 7.65 20.54 4.42
CA THR A 288 8.67 19.65 4.98
C THR A 288 9.63 19.13 3.92
N THR A 289 10.71 18.49 4.36
CA THR A 289 11.67 17.79 3.51
C THR A 289 11.65 16.32 3.84
N LYS A 290 11.21 15.47 2.94
CA LYS A 290 11.25 14.02 3.10
C LYS A 290 12.70 13.56 3.26
N GLY A 291 13.01 12.83 4.34
CA GLY A 291 14.38 12.40 4.66
C GLY A 291 15.20 13.40 5.48
N LYS A 292 14.58 14.44 6.04
CA LYS A 292 15.24 15.50 6.83
C LYS A 292 16.23 14.97 7.85
N GLY A 293 17.44 15.54 7.86
CA GLY A 293 18.52 15.18 8.78
C GLY A 293 19.32 13.94 8.38
N TYR A 294 19.04 13.35 7.20
CA TYR A 294 19.88 12.31 6.59
C TYR A 294 20.19 12.69 5.13
N ALA A 295 21.36 13.29 4.91
CA ALA A 295 21.72 13.94 3.65
C ALA A 295 21.50 13.09 2.39
N LEU A 296 21.70 11.77 2.47
CA LEU A 296 21.48 10.86 1.35
C LEU A 296 19.99 10.68 1.02
N ALA A 297 19.13 10.70 2.06
CA ALA A 297 17.68 10.62 1.86
C ALA A 297 17.09 11.94 1.33
N GLU A 298 17.62 13.08 1.76
CA GLU A 298 17.22 14.38 1.22
C GLU A 298 17.57 14.50 -0.27
N LYS A 299 18.70 13.90 -0.69
CA LYS A 299 19.17 13.93 -2.09
C LYS A 299 18.39 13.00 -3.02
N ASP A 300 17.95 11.83 -2.53
CA ASP A 300 17.25 10.80 -3.35
C ASP A 300 16.10 10.21 -2.54
N GLN A 301 15.00 10.96 -2.49
CA GLN A 301 13.85 10.67 -1.63
C GLN A 301 13.07 9.41 -2.05
N THR A 302 13.10 9.06 -3.35
CA THR A 302 12.49 7.84 -3.88
C THR A 302 13.24 6.61 -3.41
N LYS A 303 14.56 6.58 -3.59
CA LYS A 303 15.42 5.47 -3.16
C LYS A 303 15.30 5.23 -1.65
N TRP A 304 15.22 6.30 -0.86
CA TRP A 304 15.19 6.26 0.58
C TRP A 304 13.77 6.19 1.19
N HIS A 305 12.74 6.01 0.36
CA HIS A 305 11.39 5.78 0.85
C HIS A 305 11.32 4.51 1.73
N ALA A 306 11.85 3.39 1.23
CA ALA A 306 11.95 2.12 1.95
C ALA A 306 13.22 1.37 1.49
N PRO A 307 14.41 1.78 1.96
CA PRO A 307 15.70 1.36 1.37
C PRO A 307 16.09 -0.10 1.67
N GLY A 308 15.34 -0.81 2.53
CA GLY A 308 15.78 -2.10 3.08
C GLY A 308 16.86 -1.91 4.14
N LEU A 309 17.78 -2.88 4.27
CA LEU A 309 18.91 -2.79 5.21
C LEU A 309 20.03 -1.95 4.62
N PHE A 310 20.65 -1.09 5.42
CA PHE A 310 21.74 -0.24 4.95
C PHE A 310 22.75 0.08 6.05
N ASP A 311 23.94 0.49 5.66
CA ASP A 311 24.91 1.10 6.57
C ASP A 311 24.55 2.57 6.81
N LYS A 312 24.27 2.93 8.06
CA LYS A 312 23.78 4.28 8.39
C LYS A 312 24.83 5.39 8.22
N ILE A 313 26.13 5.04 8.16
CA ILE A 313 27.22 6.00 7.99
C ILE A 313 27.50 6.23 6.52
N THR A 314 27.67 5.16 5.74
CA THR A 314 28.03 5.24 4.32
C THR A 314 26.81 5.36 3.40
N GLY A 315 25.62 4.95 3.87
CA GLY A 315 24.41 4.83 3.05
C GLY A 315 24.45 3.65 2.06
N GLU A 316 25.40 2.74 2.19
CA GLU A 316 25.47 1.55 1.35
C GLU A 316 24.30 0.61 1.68
N ILE A 317 23.44 0.34 0.69
CA ILE A 317 22.34 -0.62 0.86
C ILE A 317 22.93 -2.03 0.88
N LYS A 318 22.67 -2.76 1.95
CA LYS A 318 23.14 -4.14 2.11
C LYS A 318 22.41 -5.05 1.13
N LYS A 319 23.09 -5.44 0.06
CA LYS A 319 22.60 -6.44 -0.87
C LYS A 319 23.14 -7.80 -0.47
N THR A 320 22.28 -8.81 -0.46
CA THR A 320 22.76 -10.20 -0.38
C THR A 320 23.62 -10.47 -1.61
N LYS A 321 24.87 -10.85 -1.40
CA LYS A 321 25.75 -11.27 -2.50
C LYS A 321 25.39 -12.70 -2.87
N TYR A 322 25.14 -12.92 -4.14
CA TYR A 322 24.88 -14.24 -4.70
C TYR A 322 26.01 -14.60 -5.68
N ASP A 323 26.49 -15.83 -5.58
CA ASP A 323 27.54 -16.33 -6.49
C ASP A 323 27.01 -16.65 -7.91
N LYS A 324 25.67 -16.75 -8.03
CA LYS A 324 25.00 -17.04 -9.31
C LYS A 324 23.98 -15.96 -9.63
N PRO A 325 23.71 -15.72 -10.93
CA PRO A 325 22.61 -14.85 -11.35
C PRO A 325 21.31 -15.22 -10.62
N GLN A 326 20.56 -14.21 -10.20
CA GLN A 326 19.28 -14.40 -9.51
C GLN A 326 18.13 -14.12 -10.47
N PRO A 327 16.98 -14.80 -10.29
CA PRO A 327 15.77 -14.46 -11.01
C PRO A 327 15.36 -13.00 -10.78
N PRO A 328 14.76 -12.34 -11.77
CA PRO A 328 14.27 -10.97 -11.63
C PRO A 328 13.09 -10.91 -10.67
N LYS A 329 12.77 -9.70 -10.22
CA LYS A 329 11.47 -9.45 -9.56
C LYS A 329 10.36 -9.46 -10.62
N TYR A 330 9.16 -9.90 -10.22
CA TYR A 330 8.01 -9.93 -11.15
C TYR A 330 7.66 -8.54 -11.69
N GLN A 331 7.78 -7.49 -10.87
CA GLN A 331 7.60 -6.10 -11.35
C GLN A 331 8.59 -5.72 -12.47
N ASP A 332 9.83 -6.21 -12.42
CA ASP A 332 10.84 -5.91 -13.44
C ASP A 332 10.55 -6.70 -14.74
N VAL A 333 10.06 -7.94 -14.60
CA VAL A 333 9.55 -8.73 -15.73
C VAL A 333 8.41 -7.98 -16.44
N PHE A 334 7.44 -7.45 -15.69
CA PHE A 334 6.37 -6.60 -16.22
C PHE A 334 6.95 -5.38 -16.95
N GLY A 335 7.84 -4.61 -16.29
CA GLY A 335 8.38 -3.37 -16.83
C GLY A 335 9.15 -3.55 -18.13
N HIS A 336 9.95 -4.61 -18.26
CA HIS A 336 10.64 -4.94 -19.52
C HIS A 336 9.68 -5.47 -20.58
N THR A 337 8.75 -6.33 -20.19
CA THR A 337 7.82 -6.96 -21.14
C THR A 337 6.88 -5.96 -21.78
N ILE A 338 6.36 -4.98 -21.02
CA ILE A 338 5.45 -3.96 -21.59
C ILE A 338 6.15 -3.10 -22.65
N ILE A 339 7.44 -2.80 -22.49
CA ILE A 339 8.23 -2.09 -23.50
C ILE A 339 8.35 -2.92 -24.76
N GLU A 340 8.77 -4.19 -24.63
CA GLU A 340 8.95 -5.12 -25.76
C GLU A 340 7.63 -5.32 -26.55
N LEU A 341 6.50 -5.41 -25.85
CA LEU A 341 5.18 -5.47 -26.48
C LEU A 341 4.79 -4.16 -27.16
N ALA A 342 5.09 -3.02 -26.51
CA ALA A 342 4.77 -1.70 -27.02
C ALA A 342 5.61 -1.32 -28.25
N GLU A 343 6.83 -1.83 -28.39
CA GLU A 343 7.64 -1.68 -29.61
C GLU A 343 6.99 -2.35 -30.82
N GLN A 344 6.29 -3.45 -30.60
CA GLN A 344 5.62 -4.24 -31.66
C GLN A 344 4.17 -3.79 -31.90
N ASN A 345 3.49 -3.25 -30.86
CA ASN A 345 2.10 -2.86 -30.94
C ASN A 345 1.90 -1.40 -30.49
N PRO A 346 1.64 -0.46 -31.43
CA PRO A 346 1.47 0.95 -31.10
C PRO A 346 0.23 1.27 -30.27
N LYS A 347 -0.72 0.34 -30.13
CA LYS A 347 -1.94 0.51 -29.35
C LYS A 347 -1.69 0.42 -27.83
N ILE A 348 -0.57 -0.16 -27.38
CA ILE A 348 -0.31 -0.42 -25.96
C ILE A 348 0.02 0.88 -25.23
N MET A 349 -0.66 1.10 -24.10
CA MET A 349 -0.46 2.20 -23.15
C MET A 349 -0.21 1.65 -21.75
N GLY A 350 0.68 2.27 -20.98
CA GLY A 350 0.94 1.92 -19.58
C GLY A 350 0.30 2.92 -18.63
N ILE A 351 -0.45 2.48 -17.64
CA ILE A 351 -1.08 3.33 -16.62
C ILE A 351 -0.76 2.81 -15.23
N THR A 352 -0.43 3.71 -14.29
CA THR A 352 -0.28 3.37 -12.87
C THR A 352 -0.72 4.52 -11.97
N PRO A 353 -1.38 4.27 -10.84
CA PRO A 353 -1.68 5.27 -9.84
C PRO A 353 -0.53 5.40 -8.83
N ALA A 354 0.35 6.39 -9.02
CA ALA A 354 1.45 6.79 -8.12
C ALA A 354 2.49 5.70 -7.80
N MET A 355 2.63 4.67 -8.65
CA MET A 355 3.53 3.55 -8.41
C MET A 355 4.52 3.29 -9.57
N PRO A 356 5.07 4.32 -10.27
CA PRO A 356 5.94 4.09 -11.43
C PRO A 356 7.14 3.20 -11.11
N SER A 357 7.89 3.53 -10.06
CA SER A 357 9.06 2.74 -9.63
C SER A 357 8.64 1.42 -8.95
N GLY A 358 7.51 1.41 -8.26
CA GLY A 358 7.00 0.25 -7.54
C GLY A 358 6.57 -0.90 -8.45
N CYS A 359 6.03 -0.61 -9.63
CA CYS A 359 5.63 -1.60 -10.64
C CYS A 359 6.56 -1.63 -11.87
N SER A 360 7.68 -0.90 -11.84
CA SER A 360 8.66 -0.77 -12.95
C SER A 360 8.11 -0.15 -14.24
N LEU A 361 6.95 0.55 -14.20
CA LEU A 361 6.43 1.28 -15.34
C LEU A 361 7.29 2.52 -15.67
N ASN A 362 8.09 3.02 -14.72
CA ASN A 362 9.09 4.06 -14.93
C ASN A 362 10.07 3.74 -16.08
N LEU A 363 10.29 2.46 -16.37
CA LEU A 363 11.10 2.03 -17.52
C LEU A 363 10.42 2.43 -18.83
N MET A 364 9.12 2.15 -18.97
CA MET A 364 8.34 2.56 -20.15
C MET A 364 8.16 4.08 -20.23
N MET A 365 7.96 4.77 -19.09
CA MET A 365 7.88 6.23 -19.04
C MET A 365 9.15 6.89 -19.57
N LYS A 366 10.30 6.27 -19.31
CA LYS A 366 11.60 6.73 -19.85
C LYS A 366 11.77 6.43 -21.32
N ALA A 367 11.36 5.23 -21.76
CA ALA A 367 11.52 4.79 -23.16
C ALA A 367 10.46 5.39 -24.09
N MET A 368 9.24 5.54 -23.62
CA MET A 368 8.07 5.95 -24.40
C MET A 368 7.18 6.93 -23.58
N PRO A 369 7.63 8.15 -23.27
CA PRO A 369 6.98 9.07 -22.33
C PRO A 369 5.54 9.44 -22.70
N ASN A 370 5.19 9.40 -23.98
CA ASN A 370 3.81 9.71 -24.44
C ASN A 370 2.85 8.50 -24.36
N ARG A 371 3.32 7.36 -23.89
CA ARG A 371 2.56 6.10 -23.86
C ARG A 371 2.48 5.49 -22.46
N ALA A 372 3.01 6.15 -21.45
CA ALA A 372 2.97 5.69 -20.06
C ALA A 372 2.59 6.86 -19.14
N PHE A 373 1.62 6.62 -18.25
CA PHE A 373 0.98 7.66 -17.44
C PHE A 373 1.01 7.28 -15.96
N ASP A 374 1.51 8.19 -15.14
CA ASP A 374 1.22 8.23 -13.70
C ASP A 374 0.04 9.19 -13.48
N VAL A 375 -1.04 8.69 -12.90
CA VAL A 375 -2.27 9.47 -12.67
C VAL A 375 -2.38 9.98 -11.22
N GLY A 376 -1.32 9.84 -10.41
CA GLY A 376 -1.34 10.14 -8.98
C GLY A 376 -2.03 9.03 -8.16
N ILE A 377 -2.25 9.26 -6.87
CA ILE A 377 -2.95 8.28 -6.02
C ILE A 377 -4.46 8.35 -6.33
N ALA A 378 -4.85 7.68 -7.42
CA ALA A 378 -6.18 7.79 -7.99
C ALA A 378 -6.57 6.50 -8.74
N GLU A 379 -6.74 5.39 -8.01
CA GLU A 379 -7.00 4.07 -8.59
C GLU A 379 -8.30 4.03 -9.40
N GLN A 380 -9.37 4.67 -8.90
CA GLN A 380 -10.65 4.79 -9.61
C GLN A 380 -10.47 5.51 -10.96
N HIS A 381 -9.75 6.64 -10.96
CA HIS A 381 -9.43 7.38 -12.18
C HIS A 381 -8.56 6.55 -13.13
N ALA A 382 -7.57 5.81 -12.61
CA ALA A 382 -6.71 4.94 -13.44
C ALA A 382 -7.53 3.92 -14.25
N VAL A 383 -8.53 3.30 -13.63
CA VAL A 383 -9.40 2.31 -14.28
C VAL A 383 -10.32 2.98 -15.30
N THR A 384 -11.05 4.05 -14.93
CA THR A 384 -11.95 4.76 -15.85
C THR A 384 -11.17 5.43 -17.00
N PHE A 385 -9.99 5.99 -16.75
CA PHE A 385 -9.10 6.52 -17.78
C PHE A 385 -8.66 5.42 -18.76
N SER A 386 -8.31 4.24 -18.24
CA SER A 386 -8.00 3.06 -19.07
C SER A 386 -9.21 2.63 -19.92
N ALA A 387 -10.42 2.65 -19.35
CA ALA A 387 -11.65 2.38 -20.10
C ALA A 387 -11.84 3.38 -21.26
N GLY A 388 -11.59 4.68 -20.98
CA GLY A 388 -11.62 5.72 -22.01
C GLY A 388 -10.64 5.47 -23.16
N LEU A 389 -9.39 5.09 -22.85
CA LEU A 389 -8.39 4.72 -23.86
C LEU A 389 -8.82 3.48 -24.68
N ALA A 390 -9.32 2.46 -24.00
CA ALA A 390 -9.77 1.22 -24.65
C ALA A 390 -10.97 1.45 -25.57
N SER A 391 -11.89 2.35 -25.20
CA SER A 391 -13.05 2.73 -26.05
C SER A 391 -12.65 3.38 -27.38
N GLN A 392 -11.41 3.90 -27.46
CA GLN A 392 -10.82 4.47 -28.67
C GLN A 392 -9.86 3.51 -29.40
N GLY A 393 -9.90 2.23 -29.05
CA GLY A 393 -9.12 1.18 -29.72
C GLY A 393 -7.68 1.03 -29.25
N LEU A 394 -7.30 1.66 -28.12
CA LEU A 394 -6.02 1.44 -27.47
C LEU A 394 -6.08 0.24 -26.51
N ILE A 395 -4.93 -0.27 -26.10
CA ILE A 395 -4.80 -1.41 -25.19
C ILE A 395 -4.04 -0.96 -23.93
N PRO A 396 -4.77 -0.45 -22.93
CA PRO A 396 -4.16 0.00 -21.68
C PRO A 396 -3.79 -1.20 -20.80
N PHE A 397 -2.53 -1.22 -20.34
CA PHE A 397 -2.03 -2.04 -19.26
C PHE A 397 -2.08 -1.22 -17.98
N CYS A 398 -3.13 -1.42 -17.19
CA CYS A 398 -3.38 -0.72 -15.93
C CYS A 398 -2.75 -1.52 -14.79
N ASN A 399 -1.58 -1.06 -14.31
CA ASN A 399 -0.85 -1.72 -13.24
C ASN A 399 -1.16 -1.08 -11.90
N ILE A 400 -1.84 -1.83 -11.04
CA ILE A 400 -2.25 -1.43 -9.69
C ILE A 400 -1.90 -2.56 -8.72
N TYR A 401 -1.46 -2.24 -7.50
CA TYR A 401 -1.28 -3.28 -6.49
C TYR A 401 -2.62 -3.95 -6.17
N SER A 402 -2.60 -5.27 -6.00
CA SER A 402 -3.81 -6.07 -5.80
C SER A 402 -4.69 -5.54 -4.66
N SER A 403 -4.10 -5.20 -3.50
CA SER A 403 -4.84 -4.61 -2.37
C SER A 403 -5.40 -3.21 -2.67
N PHE A 404 -4.77 -2.42 -3.56
CA PHE A 404 -5.23 -1.08 -3.92
C PHE A 404 -6.30 -1.10 -5.03
N MET A 405 -6.33 -2.15 -5.86
CA MET A 405 -7.39 -2.35 -6.86
C MET A 405 -8.79 -2.42 -6.24
N GLN A 406 -8.91 -2.79 -4.97
CA GLN A 406 -10.17 -2.79 -4.24
C GLN A 406 -10.88 -1.42 -4.27
N ARG A 407 -10.13 -0.29 -4.36
CA ARG A 407 -10.71 1.06 -4.48
C ARG A 407 -11.40 1.32 -5.80
N ALA A 408 -11.03 0.59 -6.84
CA ALA A 408 -11.54 0.79 -8.20
C ALA A 408 -12.46 -0.36 -8.64
N TYR A 409 -12.96 -1.16 -7.72
CA TYR A 409 -13.75 -2.35 -8.03
C TYR A 409 -15.05 -2.02 -8.78
N ASP A 410 -15.75 -0.94 -8.39
CA ASP A 410 -16.92 -0.44 -9.11
C ASP A 410 -16.58 -0.09 -10.56
N GLN A 411 -15.48 0.64 -10.80
CA GLN A 411 -15.05 1.05 -12.15
C GLN A 411 -14.64 -0.15 -13.01
N VAL A 412 -14.06 -1.21 -12.40
CA VAL A 412 -13.78 -2.47 -13.12
C VAL A 412 -15.08 -3.08 -13.65
N ILE A 413 -16.13 -3.10 -12.83
CA ILE A 413 -17.43 -3.66 -13.23
C ILE A 413 -18.13 -2.75 -14.23
N HIS A 414 -18.38 -1.50 -13.82
CA HIS A 414 -19.24 -0.57 -14.55
C HIS A 414 -18.58 -0.03 -15.83
N ASP A 415 -17.34 0.46 -15.72
CA ASP A 415 -16.70 1.17 -16.82
C ASP A 415 -16.00 0.22 -17.81
N VAL A 416 -15.60 -0.98 -17.37
CA VAL A 416 -14.81 -1.90 -18.20
C VAL A 416 -15.57 -3.18 -18.52
N ALA A 417 -15.99 -3.97 -17.52
CA ALA A 417 -16.49 -5.32 -17.76
C ALA A 417 -17.88 -5.36 -18.43
N ILE A 418 -18.80 -4.48 -18.03
CA ILE A 418 -20.12 -4.35 -18.68
C ILE A 418 -19.96 -4.00 -20.15
N GLN A 419 -19.00 -3.14 -20.48
CA GLN A 419 -18.74 -2.67 -21.86
C GLN A 419 -17.79 -3.59 -22.64
N LYS A 420 -17.24 -4.64 -22.00
CA LYS A 420 -16.28 -5.60 -22.59
C LYS A 420 -15.04 -4.92 -23.19
N LEU A 421 -14.59 -3.83 -22.58
CA LEU A 421 -13.44 -3.08 -23.08
C LEU A 421 -12.14 -3.85 -22.86
N ASN A 422 -11.22 -3.76 -23.82
CA ASN A 422 -9.92 -4.46 -23.77
C ASN A 422 -8.94 -3.70 -22.85
N VAL A 423 -9.12 -3.84 -21.55
CA VAL A 423 -8.21 -3.32 -20.51
C VAL A 423 -7.49 -4.49 -19.86
N VAL A 424 -6.14 -4.41 -19.81
CA VAL A 424 -5.30 -5.41 -19.15
C VAL A 424 -4.98 -4.92 -17.74
N PHE A 425 -5.57 -5.53 -16.74
CA PHE A 425 -5.29 -5.26 -15.33
C PHE A 425 -4.11 -6.10 -14.85
N CYS A 426 -2.99 -5.46 -14.56
CA CYS A 426 -1.82 -6.09 -13.97
C CYS A 426 -1.84 -5.87 -12.46
N LEU A 427 -2.27 -6.90 -11.71
CA LEU A 427 -2.38 -6.84 -10.25
C LEU A 427 -1.07 -7.27 -9.61
N ASP A 428 -0.23 -6.30 -9.30
CA ASP A 428 1.05 -6.53 -8.62
C ASP A 428 0.83 -6.74 -7.12
N ARG A 429 1.71 -7.45 -6.41
CA ARG A 429 1.60 -7.83 -4.98
C ARG A 429 0.36 -8.65 -4.67
N ALA A 430 -0.07 -9.51 -5.58
CA ALA A 430 -1.14 -10.46 -5.33
C ALA A 430 -0.71 -11.52 -4.30
N GLY A 431 -1.67 -12.01 -3.51
CA GLY A 431 -1.40 -12.92 -2.41
C GLY A 431 -0.77 -12.22 -1.19
N ILE A 432 -0.02 -12.95 -0.40
CA ILE A 432 0.66 -12.43 0.79
C ILE A 432 1.82 -11.52 0.37
N ALA A 433 1.72 -10.23 0.70
CA ALA A 433 2.74 -9.23 0.36
C ALA A 433 3.93 -9.20 1.35
N GLY A 434 3.75 -9.66 2.58
CA GLY A 434 4.81 -9.78 3.58
C GLY A 434 4.82 -8.68 4.64
N ALA A 435 5.95 -8.02 4.84
CA ALA A 435 6.24 -7.14 5.99
C ALA A 435 5.33 -5.90 6.13
N ASP A 436 4.58 -5.50 5.10
CA ASP A 436 3.59 -4.41 5.17
C ASP A 436 2.23 -4.86 5.74
N GLY A 437 2.04 -6.17 5.87
CA GLY A 437 0.92 -6.79 6.59
C GLY A 437 -0.43 -6.68 5.90
N PRO A 438 -1.52 -6.79 6.68
CA PRO A 438 -2.89 -6.98 6.19
C PRO A 438 -3.38 -5.89 5.24
N THR A 439 -2.87 -4.68 5.35
CA THR A 439 -3.24 -3.56 4.48
C THR A 439 -2.67 -3.67 3.07
N HIS A 440 -1.67 -4.54 2.88
CA HIS A 440 -0.97 -4.71 1.60
C HIS A 440 -1.11 -6.12 1.01
N HIS A 441 -1.65 -7.10 1.75
CA HIS A 441 -1.92 -8.42 1.22
C HIS A 441 -2.99 -8.37 0.13
N GLY A 442 -2.66 -8.87 -1.07
CA GLY A 442 -3.57 -9.02 -2.20
C GLY A 442 -4.35 -10.33 -2.11
N ALA A 443 -5.02 -10.55 -0.98
CA ALA A 443 -5.64 -11.82 -0.64
C ALA A 443 -6.95 -12.11 -1.39
N TYR A 444 -7.67 -11.08 -1.85
CA TYR A 444 -9.09 -11.21 -2.24
C TYR A 444 -9.32 -11.14 -3.75
N ASP A 445 -8.31 -10.83 -4.54
CA ASP A 445 -8.44 -10.53 -5.96
C ASP A 445 -9.00 -11.69 -6.80
N LEU A 446 -8.59 -12.95 -6.54
CA LEU A 446 -9.16 -14.11 -7.20
C LEU A 446 -10.68 -14.20 -6.98
N ALA A 447 -11.12 -13.99 -5.72
CA ALA A 447 -12.51 -14.10 -5.35
C ALA A 447 -13.38 -13.01 -5.98
N TYR A 448 -13.01 -11.73 -5.82
CA TYR A 448 -13.86 -10.63 -6.29
C TYR A 448 -13.76 -10.40 -7.81
N MET A 449 -12.65 -10.75 -8.46
CA MET A 449 -12.54 -10.64 -9.93
C MET A 449 -13.27 -11.78 -10.67
N ARG A 450 -13.23 -13.02 -10.14
CA ARG A 450 -13.85 -14.15 -10.84
C ARG A 450 -15.38 -14.07 -10.92
N CYS A 451 -16.03 -13.38 -10.01
CA CYS A 451 -17.50 -13.25 -10.05
C CYS A 451 -17.99 -12.27 -11.12
N ILE A 452 -17.12 -11.40 -11.67
CA ILE A 452 -17.51 -10.40 -12.67
C ILE A 452 -17.72 -11.07 -14.06
N PRO A 453 -18.90 -10.90 -14.72
CA PRO A 453 -19.10 -11.36 -16.09
C PRO A 453 -18.10 -10.73 -17.08
N ASN A 454 -17.83 -11.42 -18.17
CA ASN A 454 -16.92 -11.01 -19.25
C ASN A 454 -15.43 -10.89 -18.86
N MET A 455 -15.07 -11.10 -17.60
CA MET A 455 -13.70 -10.99 -17.12
C MET A 455 -12.91 -12.27 -17.41
N THR A 456 -11.68 -12.14 -17.90
CA THR A 456 -10.67 -13.21 -17.86
C THR A 456 -9.75 -12.97 -16.66
N VAL A 457 -9.52 -14.01 -15.83
CA VAL A 457 -8.70 -13.91 -14.61
C VAL A 457 -7.62 -14.97 -14.59
N SER A 458 -6.36 -14.56 -14.63
CA SER A 458 -5.19 -15.42 -14.75
C SER A 458 -4.12 -15.13 -13.73
N ALA A 459 -3.25 -16.13 -13.48
CA ALA A 459 -2.07 -15.97 -12.66
C ALA A 459 -0.91 -16.82 -13.21
N PRO A 460 0.25 -16.23 -13.53
CA PRO A 460 1.40 -16.95 -14.01
C PRO A 460 2.08 -17.74 -12.89
N MET A 461 2.60 -18.93 -13.19
CA MET A 461 3.40 -19.70 -12.25
C MET A 461 4.85 -19.22 -12.20
N ASN A 462 5.35 -18.58 -13.27
CA ASN A 462 6.72 -18.09 -13.39
C ASN A 462 6.81 -16.88 -14.33
N GLU A 463 8.02 -16.38 -14.54
CA GLU A 463 8.32 -15.18 -15.33
C GLU A 463 7.99 -15.35 -16.82
N GLU A 464 8.28 -16.53 -17.40
CA GLU A 464 7.95 -16.82 -18.80
C GLU A 464 6.43 -16.81 -19.00
N GLU A 465 5.68 -17.35 -18.07
CA GLU A 465 4.23 -17.31 -18.13
C GLU A 465 3.64 -15.92 -17.95
N LEU A 466 4.23 -15.07 -17.09
CA LEU A 466 3.84 -13.66 -16.99
C LEU A 466 3.98 -12.96 -18.36
N ARG A 467 5.11 -13.13 -19.03
CA ARG A 467 5.34 -12.59 -20.38
C ARG A 467 4.31 -13.11 -21.39
N ASN A 468 4.08 -14.41 -21.37
CA ASN A 468 3.15 -15.06 -22.28
C ASN A 468 1.68 -14.63 -22.04
N LEU A 469 1.27 -14.43 -20.78
CA LEU A 469 -0.05 -13.89 -20.45
C LEU A 469 -0.19 -12.44 -20.88
N MET A 470 0.83 -11.60 -20.70
CA MET A 470 0.84 -10.23 -21.20
C MET A 470 0.75 -10.18 -22.73
N PHE A 471 1.50 -11.06 -23.42
CA PHE A 471 1.41 -11.21 -24.88
C PHE A 471 0.03 -11.69 -25.33
N THR A 472 -0.60 -12.58 -24.57
CA THR A 472 -1.97 -13.05 -24.87
C THR A 472 -2.99 -11.93 -24.69
N ALA A 473 -2.92 -11.21 -23.58
CA ALA A 473 -3.90 -10.19 -23.19
C ALA A 473 -3.95 -8.97 -24.13
N GLN A 474 -2.87 -8.72 -24.91
CA GLN A 474 -2.82 -7.62 -25.87
C GLN A 474 -3.39 -7.95 -27.25
N GLN A 475 -3.88 -9.17 -27.46
CA GLN A 475 -4.47 -9.56 -28.74
C GLN A 475 -5.85 -8.92 -28.92
N ASP A 476 -6.31 -8.83 -30.17
CA ASP A 476 -7.61 -8.24 -30.47
C ASP A 476 -8.75 -9.06 -29.82
N ASP A 477 -9.80 -8.37 -29.41
CA ASP A 477 -11.06 -8.96 -28.88
C ASP A 477 -10.93 -9.78 -27.58
N MET A 478 -9.84 -9.59 -26.80
CA MET A 478 -9.66 -10.29 -25.52
C MET A 478 -10.63 -9.83 -24.43
N GLY A 479 -11.18 -8.61 -24.54
CA GLY A 479 -11.99 -8.00 -23.48
C GLY A 479 -11.17 -7.71 -22.20
N PRO A 480 -11.83 -7.53 -21.05
CA PRO A 480 -11.12 -7.24 -19.80
C PRO A 480 -10.34 -8.46 -19.31
N PHE A 481 -9.04 -8.26 -19.06
CA PHE A 481 -8.10 -9.32 -18.74
C PHE A 481 -7.29 -9.00 -17.49
N VAL A 482 -7.33 -9.86 -16.47
CA VAL A 482 -6.58 -9.75 -15.23
C VAL A 482 -5.39 -10.70 -15.26
N ILE A 483 -4.20 -10.16 -14.95
CA ILE A 483 -2.97 -10.91 -14.71
C ILE A 483 -2.49 -10.54 -13.31
N ARG A 484 -2.60 -11.47 -12.36
CA ARG A 484 -2.14 -11.26 -10.99
C ARG A 484 -0.79 -11.94 -10.73
N TYR A 485 0.16 -11.25 -10.10
CA TYR A 485 1.47 -11.80 -9.76
C TYR A 485 1.99 -11.24 -8.42
N PRO A 486 2.88 -11.99 -7.71
CA PRO A 486 3.26 -11.64 -6.35
C PRO A 486 4.33 -10.56 -6.29
N ARG A 487 4.56 -10.07 -5.07
CA ARG A 487 5.79 -9.37 -4.70
C ARG A 487 6.98 -10.33 -4.69
N GLY A 488 8.16 -9.85 -5.10
CA GLY A 488 9.41 -10.59 -4.94
C GLY A 488 9.98 -11.13 -6.23
N SER A 489 11.02 -11.94 -6.10
CA SER A 489 11.73 -12.54 -7.22
C SER A 489 11.03 -13.81 -7.69
N GLY A 490 11.18 -14.09 -8.99
CA GLY A 490 10.70 -15.32 -9.58
C GLY A 490 11.62 -16.51 -9.34
N VAL A 491 11.58 -17.48 -10.27
CA VAL A 491 12.31 -18.75 -10.19
C VAL A 491 13.20 -19.01 -11.39
N MET A 492 13.09 -18.20 -12.46
CA MET A 492 13.80 -18.39 -13.72
C MET A 492 14.83 -17.29 -13.97
N VAL A 493 16.09 -17.65 -14.12
CA VAL A 493 17.15 -16.73 -14.55
C VAL A 493 17.04 -16.42 -16.06
N ASP A 494 16.78 -17.46 -16.87
CA ASP A 494 16.57 -17.36 -18.33
C ASP A 494 15.07 -17.19 -18.63
N TRP A 495 14.54 -16.01 -18.37
CA TRP A 495 13.12 -15.69 -18.49
C TRP A 495 12.75 -14.95 -19.79
N GLN A 496 13.71 -14.32 -20.46
CA GLN A 496 13.52 -13.52 -21.68
C GLN A 496 13.47 -14.42 -22.94
N ARG A 497 12.56 -15.38 -22.91
CA ARG A 497 12.33 -16.26 -24.06
C ARG A 497 11.31 -15.65 -25.02
N PRO A 498 11.27 -16.10 -26.31
CA PRO A 498 10.25 -15.66 -27.25
C PRO A 498 8.84 -15.87 -26.68
N MET A 499 8.02 -14.82 -26.70
CA MET A 499 6.66 -14.86 -26.17
C MET A 499 5.75 -15.73 -27.05
N LYS A 500 4.85 -16.44 -26.40
CA LYS A 500 3.85 -17.30 -27.05
C LYS A 500 2.47 -17.04 -26.44
N ALA A 501 1.43 -17.00 -27.26
CA ALA A 501 0.07 -16.91 -26.77
C ALA A 501 -0.30 -18.17 -25.98
N ILE A 502 -0.88 -17.97 -24.80
CA ILE A 502 -1.51 -19.03 -24.00
C ILE A 502 -2.99 -19.05 -24.35
N PRO A 503 -3.55 -20.17 -24.81
CA PRO A 503 -4.99 -20.26 -25.04
C PRO A 503 -5.76 -19.95 -23.75
N VAL A 504 -6.68 -18.98 -23.81
CA VAL A 504 -7.46 -18.54 -22.66
C VAL A 504 -8.26 -19.71 -22.09
N GLY A 505 -8.24 -19.83 -20.76
CA GLY A 505 -8.92 -20.91 -20.05
C GLY A 505 -8.22 -22.27 -20.17
N LYS A 506 -6.93 -22.33 -20.56
CA LYS A 506 -6.18 -23.59 -20.63
C LYS A 506 -5.12 -23.69 -19.55
N GLY A 507 -5.36 -24.66 -18.65
CA GLY A 507 -4.38 -25.14 -17.69
C GLY A 507 -3.32 -26.06 -18.31
N ARG A 508 -2.44 -26.57 -17.48
CA ARG A 508 -1.43 -27.55 -17.88
C ARG A 508 -1.15 -28.58 -16.77
N LYS A 509 -0.71 -29.74 -17.17
CA LYS A 509 -0.13 -30.72 -16.27
C LYS A 509 1.35 -30.36 -16.05
N VAL A 510 1.74 -30.24 -14.78
CA VAL A 510 3.13 -29.95 -14.36
C VAL A 510 3.90 -31.25 -14.16
N CYS A 511 3.29 -32.21 -13.46
CA CYS A 511 3.84 -33.56 -13.35
C CYS A 511 2.72 -34.62 -13.26
N ASP A 512 3.06 -35.83 -13.70
CA ASP A 512 2.20 -37.00 -13.52
C ASP A 512 2.25 -37.50 -12.08
N GLY A 513 1.21 -38.20 -11.67
CA GLY A 513 1.13 -38.81 -10.35
C GLY A 513 -0.04 -39.75 -10.19
N GLU A 514 -0.15 -40.26 -8.99
CA GLU A 514 -1.14 -41.24 -8.60
C GLU A 514 -1.82 -40.83 -7.29
N GLU A 515 -2.98 -41.40 -6.98
CA GLU A 515 -3.78 -41.23 -5.76
C GLU A 515 -4.27 -39.78 -5.46
N VAL A 516 -3.39 -38.79 -5.49
CA VAL A 516 -3.71 -37.39 -5.14
C VAL A 516 -3.40 -36.48 -6.33
N ALA A 517 -4.32 -35.61 -6.69
CA ALA A 517 -4.06 -34.50 -7.61
C ALA A 517 -3.96 -33.18 -6.83
N ILE A 518 -2.93 -32.37 -7.13
CA ILE A 518 -2.78 -31.02 -6.61
C ILE A 518 -3.08 -30.02 -7.74
N LEU A 519 -4.05 -29.16 -7.52
CA LEU A 519 -4.44 -28.09 -8.45
C LEU A 519 -3.94 -26.76 -7.90
N THR A 520 -3.19 -26.01 -8.69
CA THR A 520 -2.64 -24.72 -8.29
C THR A 520 -3.03 -23.59 -9.23
N ILE A 521 -2.90 -22.35 -8.76
CA ILE A 521 -2.97 -21.17 -9.60
C ILE A 521 -1.89 -20.17 -9.18
N GLY A 522 -1.08 -19.74 -10.16
CA GLY A 522 -0.03 -18.76 -9.94
C GLY A 522 1.23 -19.32 -9.27
N THR A 523 2.05 -18.41 -8.76
CA THR A 523 3.42 -18.71 -8.30
C THR A 523 3.52 -19.66 -7.12
N ILE A 524 2.45 -19.82 -6.34
CA ILE A 524 2.40 -20.79 -5.24
C ILE A 524 2.57 -22.25 -5.74
N GLY A 525 2.33 -22.48 -7.02
CA GLY A 525 2.65 -23.76 -7.66
C GLY A 525 4.12 -24.15 -7.53
N ASN A 526 5.04 -23.21 -7.32
CA ASN A 526 6.45 -23.51 -7.09
C ASN A 526 6.69 -24.15 -5.71
N GLU A 527 5.88 -23.83 -4.69
CA GLU A 527 5.91 -24.53 -3.38
C GLU A 527 5.42 -25.97 -3.54
N VAL A 528 4.44 -26.22 -4.42
CA VAL A 528 4.00 -27.59 -4.74
C VAL A 528 5.08 -28.36 -5.47
N VAL A 529 5.86 -27.73 -6.37
CA VAL A 529 7.01 -28.39 -7.03
C VAL A 529 8.06 -28.83 -5.99
N LYS A 530 8.37 -27.97 -5.01
CA LYS A 530 9.29 -28.32 -3.91
C LYS A 530 8.73 -29.48 -3.08
N ALA A 531 7.48 -29.36 -2.62
CA ALA A 531 6.80 -30.40 -1.84
C ALA A 531 6.76 -31.74 -2.58
N THR A 532 6.50 -31.73 -3.89
CA THR A 532 6.44 -32.95 -4.72
C THR A 532 7.82 -33.62 -4.83
N ALA A 533 8.89 -32.83 -4.93
CA ALA A 533 10.25 -33.39 -4.96
C ALA A 533 10.58 -34.15 -3.65
N ASP A 534 10.24 -33.55 -2.50
CA ASP A 534 10.44 -34.18 -1.19
C ASP A 534 9.55 -35.42 -1.03
N LEU A 535 8.27 -35.32 -1.42
CA LEU A 535 7.32 -36.45 -1.38
C LEU A 535 7.74 -37.61 -2.25
N ASN A 536 8.27 -37.37 -3.44
CA ASN A 536 8.76 -38.43 -4.32
C ASN A 536 9.93 -39.21 -3.70
N ALA A 537 10.82 -38.51 -2.99
CA ALA A 537 11.91 -39.17 -2.24
C ALA A 537 11.40 -40.06 -1.10
N GLU A 538 10.20 -39.79 -0.59
CA GLU A 538 9.54 -40.58 0.47
C GLU A 538 8.56 -41.66 -0.06
N GLY A 539 8.40 -41.75 -1.39
CA GLY A 539 7.54 -42.77 -2.03
C GLY A 539 6.07 -42.33 -2.23
N TYR A 540 5.79 -41.04 -2.17
CA TYR A 540 4.49 -40.47 -2.51
C TYR A 540 4.60 -39.72 -3.84
N TYR A 541 3.70 -39.98 -4.78
CA TYR A 541 3.76 -39.44 -6.14
C TYR A 541 2.46 -38.66 -6.51
N PRO A 542 2.22 -37.47 -5.96
CA PRO A 542 1.05 -36.68 -6.32
C PRO A 542 1.18 -36.12 -7.74
N ALA A 543 0.07 -36.05 -8.49
CA ALA A 543 0.00 -35.31 -9.74
C ALA A 543 -0.13 -33.81 -9.44
N HIS A 544 0.47 -32.96 -10.29
CA HIS A 544 0.36 -31.52 -10.18
C HIS A 544 -0.15 -30.90 -11.48
N TYR A 545 -1.16 -30.07 -11.36
CA TYR A 545 -1.77 -29.30 -12.45
C TYR A 545 -1.80 -27.81 -12.10
N ASP A 546 -1.33 -26.97 -13.02
CA ASP A 546 -1.43 -25.51 -12.93
C ASP A 546 -2.63 -25.05 -13.77
N LEU A 547 -3.65 -24.50 -13.12
CA LEU A 547 -4.86 -24.04 -13.78
C LEU A 547 -4.65 -22.79 -14.62
N ARG A 548 -3.65 -21.96 -14.32
CA ARG A 548 -3.36 -20.68 -15.00
C ARG A 548 -4.49 -19.65 -14.95
N PHE A 549 -5.74 -20.11 -15.12
CA PHE A 549 -6.94 -19.30 -15.15
C PHE A 549 -7.94 -19.79 -14.10
N VAL A 550 -8.48 -18.87 -13.30
CA VAL A 550 -9.66 -19.15 -12.47
C VAL A 550 -10.94 -18.80 -13.23
N LYS A 551 -10.83 -18.00 -14.30
CA LYS A 551 -11.93 -17.67 -15.21
C LYS A 551 -11.40 -17.34 -16.61
N PRO A 552 -11.88 -18.05 -17.64
CA PRO A 552 -12.66 -19.28 -17.52
C PRO A 552 -11.79 -20.45 -16.99
N LEU A 553 -12.41 -21.40 -16.34
CA LEU A 553 -11.76 -22.66 -15.94
C LEU A 553 -11.50 -23.57 -17.14
N ASP A 554 -10.43 -24.37 -17.10
CA ASP A 554 -10.23 -25.47 -18.05
C ASP A 554 -11.10 -26.67 -17.66
N GLU A 555 -12.36 -26.65 -18.10
CA GLU A 555 -13.32 -27.71 -17.80
C GLU A 555 -12.85 -29.07 -18.30
N ALA A 556 -12.21 -29.15 -19.49
CA ALA A 556 -11.69 -30.39 -20.03
C ALA A 556 -10.62 -31.00 -19.12
N LEU A 557 -9.66 -30.19 -18.63
CA LEU A 557 -8.64 -30.62 -17.67
C LEU A 557 -9.28 -31.06 -16.35
N LEU A 558 -10.27 -30.30 -15.84
CA LEU A 558 -10.95 -30.66 -14.59
C LEU A 558 -11.75 -31.95 -14.74
N HIS A 559 -12.43 -32.18 -15.88
CA HIS A 559 -13.10 -33.46 -16.16
C HIS A 559 -12.09 -34.62 -16.12
N ASP A 560 -10.90 -34.48 -16.68
CA ASP A 560 -9.89 -35.53 -16.69
C ASP A 560 -9.34 -35.77 -15.27
N VAL A 561 -9.12 -34.71 -14.50
CA VAL A 561 -8.68 -34.81 -13.09
C VAL A 561 -9.73 -35.55 -12.26
N PHE A 562 -11.00 -35.13 -12.29
CA PHE A 562 -12.07 -35.73 -11.48
C PHE A 562 -12.41 -37.17 -11.89
N LYS A 563 -12.15 -37.56 -13.13
CA LYS A 563 -12.27 -38.97 -13.57
C LYS A 563 -11.15 -39.84 -13.05
N LYS A 564 -9.95 -39.29 -12.87
CA LYS A 564 -8.74 -40.03 -12.49
C LYS A 564 -8.52 -40.04 -10.98
N PHE A 565 -8.86 -38.96 -10.28
CA PHE A 565 -8.53 -38.77 -8.86
C PHE A 565 -9.80 -38.56 -8.03
N SER A 566 -9.87 -39.30 -6.90
CA SER A 566 -10.90 -39.09 -5.87
C SER A 566 -10.41 -38.24 -4.70
N LYS A 567 -9.12 -37.90 -4.66
CA LYS A 567 -8.46 -37.08 -3.64
C LYS A 567 -7.77 -35.90 -4.30
N ILE A 568 -8.22 -34.71 -4.00
CA ILE A 568 -7.76 -33.49 -4.67
C ILE A 568 -7.36 -32.46 -3.60
N ILE A 569 -6.25 -31.78 -3.81
CA ILE A 569 -5.83 -30.62 -3.02
C ILE A 569 -5.81 -29.42 -3.95
N THR A 570 -6.46 -28.31 -3.57
CA THR A 570 -6.29 -27.02 -4.25
C THR A 570 -5.35 -26.15 -3.42
N VAL A 571 -4.42 -25.43 -4.08
CA VAL A 571 -3.48 -24.53 -3.42
C VAL A 571 -3.49 -23.18 -4.13
N GLU A 572 -3.80 -22.13 -3.40
CA GLU A 572 -3.84 -20.75 -3.90
C GLU A 572 -3.25 -19.76 -2.89
N ASP A 573 -2.49 -18.79 -3.34
CA ASP A 573 -2.10 -17.62 -2.53
C ASP A 573 -3.21 -16.56 -2.66
N GLY A 574 -4.34 -16.84 -2.04
CA GLY A 574 -5.60 -16.09 -2.05
C GLY A 574 -6.53 -16.63 -0.97
N CYS A 575 -7.61 -15.90 -0.67
CA CYS A 575 -8.58 -16.34 0.34
C CYS A 575 -9.29 -17.64 -0.09
N LEU A 576 -9.56 -18.51 0.87
CA LEU A 576 -10.28 -19.77 0.63
C LEU A 576 -11.72 -19.55 0.16
N GLU A 577 -12.36 -18.48 0.65
CA GLU A 577 -13.74 -18.14 0.32
C GLU A 577 -13.81 -17.45 -1.05
N GLY A 578 -14.52 -18.08 -1.98
CA GLY A 578 -14.74 -17.53 -3.32
C GLY A 578 -13.52 -17.61 -4.27
N GLY A 579 -12.36 -18.11 -3.83
CA GLY A 579 -11.15 -18.22 -4.63
C GLY A 579 -11.18 -19.40 -5.63
N MET A 580 -9.98 -19.85 -6.03
CA MET A 580 -9.82 -20.94 -7.02
C MET A 580 -10.35 -22.27 -6.50
N GLY A 581 -10.06 -22.60 -5.22
CA GLY A 581 -10.57 -23.82 -4.60
C GLY A 581 -12.10 -23.85 -4.54
N SER A 582 -12.75 -22.72 -4.34
CA SER A 582 -14.22 -22.60 -4.44
C SER A 582 -14.71 -22.85 -5.86
N ALA A 583 -14.05 -22.31 -6.89
CA ALA A 583 -14.40 -22.54 -8.29
C ALA A 583 -14.30 -24.05 -8.68
N VAL A 584 -13.29 -24.74 -8.17
CA VAL A 584 -13.14 -26.20 -8.36
C VAL A 584 -14.26 -26.98 -7.66
N LEU A 585 -14.69 -26.57 -6.46
CA LEU A 585 -15.83 -27.18 -5.76
C LEU A 585 -17.15 -26.92 -6.48
N GLU A 586 -17.38 -25.72 -7.00
CA GLU A 586 -18.54 -25.39 -7.83
C GLU A 586 -18.59 -26.29 -9.06
N PHE A 587 -17.49 -26.40 -9.81
CA PHE A 587 -17.37 -27.30 -10.95
C PHE A 587 -17.66 -28.77 -10.58
N MET A 588 -17.11 -29.24 -9.46
CA MET A 588 -17.35 -30.59 -8.93
C MET A 588 -18.83 -30.83 -8.70
N ALA A 589 -19.51 -29.89 -8.03
CA ALA A 589 -20.93 -30.01 -7.69
C ALA A 589 -21.83 -29.98 -8.93
N ASP A 590 -21.61 -29.04 -9.84
CA ASP A 590 -22.40 -28.88 -11.08
C ASP A 590 -22.29 -30.12 -11.97
N ASN A 591 -21.11 -30.75 -12.02
CA ASN A 591 -20.87 -31.96 -12.82
C ASN A 591 -21.09 -33.27 -12.05
N LYS A 592 -21.58 -33.19 -10.79
CA LYS A 592 -21.95 -34.35 -9.95
C LYS A 592 -20.77 -35.29 -9.65
N TYR A 593 -19.54 -34.80 -9.64
CA TYR A 593 -18.40 -35.60 -9.23
C TYR A 593 -18.41 -35.82 -7.72
N LYS A 594 -17.83 -36.95 -7.30
CA LYS A 594 -17.61 -37.29 -5.87
C LYS A 594 -16.12 -37.42 -5.64
N ALA A 595 -15.55 -36.46 -4.98
CA ALA A 595 -14.14 -36.46 -4.60
C ALA A 595 -13.96 -35.81 -3.22
N ASP A 596 -12.91 -36.18 -2.52
CA ASP A 596 -12.46 -35.53 -1.30
C ASP A 596 -11.54 -34.36 -1.70
N VAL A 597 -12.03 -33.13 -1.55
CA VAL A 597 -11.32 -31.93 -1.95
C VAL A 597 -10.90 -31.15 -0.73
N VAL A 598 -9.59 -30.99 -0.54
CA VAL A 598 -8.98 -30.15 0.49
C VAL A 598 -8.50 -28.86 -0.12
N ARG A 599 -8.90 -27.72 0.46
CA ARG A 599 -8.45 -26.40 0.02
C ARG A 599 -7.35 -25.87 0.92
N LEU A 600 -6.25 -25.39 0.34
CA LEU A 600 -5.15 -24.71 1.01
C LEU A 600 -5.04 -23.29 0.43
N GLY A 601 -5.02 -22.30 1.31
CA GLY A 601 -4.98 -20.87 0.96
C GLY A 601 -5.09 -20.02 2.22
N ILE A 602 -5.29 -18.73 2.06
CA ILE A 602 -5.45 -17.80 3.18
C ILE A 602 -6.78 -18.07 3.90
N PRO A 603 -6.74 -18.45 5.19
CA PRO A 603 -7.94 -18.78 5.97
C PRO A 603 -8.77 -17.53 6.30
N ASP A 604 -10.00 -17.73 6.84
CA ASP A 604 -10.93 -16.66 7.20
C ASP A 604 -10.52 -15.95 8.51
N HIS A 605 -9.32 -15.38 8.49
CA HIS A 605 -8.86 -14.42 9.49
C HIS A 605 -7.80 -13.49 8.88
N ILE A 606 -7.58 -12.33 9.51
CA ILE A 606 -6.60 -11.36 9.06
C ILE A 606 -5.19 -11.88 9.33
N ILE A 607 -4.40 -12.04 8.27
CA ILE A 607 -2.98 -12.41 8.36
C ILE A 607 -2.15 -11.15 8.66
N GLU A 608 -1.32 -11.24 9.69
CA GLU A 608 -0.47 -10.13 10.13
C GLU A 608 0.77 -9.97 9.24
N HIS A 609 1.67 -9.09 9.61
CA HIS A 609 2.92 -8.85 8.89
C HIS A 609 4.01 -9.88 9.26
N GLY A 610 4.91 -10.13 8.30
CA GLY A 610 6.05 -11.04 8.42
C GLY A 610 6.71 -11.25 7.06
N GLU A 611 7.69 -12.11 6.96
CA GLU A 611 8.21 -12.54 5.67
C GLU A 611 7.24 -13.53 5.00
N GLN A 612 7.14 -13.50 3.66
CA GLN A 612 6.19 -14.37 2.92
C GLN A 612 6.27 -15.86 3.32
N PRO A 613 7.47 -16.49 3.46
CA PRO A 613 7.55 -17.90 3.86
C PRO A 613 7.00 -18.17 5.26
N GLU A 614 7.20 -17.24 6.22
CA GLU A 614 6.65 -17.37 7.58
C GLU A 614 5.12 -17.37 7.55
N LEU A 615 4.55 -16.48 6.73
CA LEU A 615 3.09 -16.31 6.61
C LEU A 615 2.44 -17.46 5.82
N TRP A 616 3.11 -17.99 4.79
CA TRP A 616 2.65 -19.20 4.09
C TRP A 616 2.64 -20.42 5.01
N ALA A 617 3.66 -20.55 5.88
CA ALA A 617 3.70 -21.59 6.90
C ALA A 617 2.58 -21.43 7.94
N GLU A 618 2.32 -20.18 8.39
CA GLU A 618 1.20 -19.87 9.29
C GLU A 618 -0.15 -20.24 8.67
N CYS A 619 -0.35 -19.95 7.38
CA CYS A 619 -1.56 -20.31 6.64
C CYS A 619 -1.62 -21.80 6.23
N GLY A 620 -0.54 -22.56 6.39
CA GLY A 620 -0.51 -24.00 6.13
C GLY A 620 -0.44 -24.38 4.64
N TYR A 621 0.15 -23.52 3.78
CA TYR A 621 0.34 -23.83 2.36
C TYR A 621 1.76 -23.59 1.83
N ASP A 622 2.77 -23.56 2.72
CA ASP A 622 4.17 -23.72 2.34
C ASP A 622 4.48 -25.17 1.93
N ALA A 623 5.66 -25.42 1.35
CA ALA A 623 6.01 -26.74 0.85
C ALA A 623 5.94 -27.87 1.93
N PRO A 624 6.45 -27.67 3.18
CA PRO A 624 6.29 -28.67 4.25
C PRO A 624 4.85 -28.97 4.64
N SER A 625 4.01 -27.93 4.71
CA SER A 625 2.58 -28.08 5.06
C SER A 625 1.81 -28.81 3.96
N ILE A 626 2.07 -28.49 2.69
CA ILE A 626 1.51 -29.18 1.53
C ILE A 626 1.91 -30.65 1.57
N ALA A 627 3.20 -30.96 1.78
CA ALA A 627 3.68 -32.34 1.89
C ALA A 627 2.99 -33.11 3.02
N THR A 628 2.84 -32.49 4.18
CA THR A 628 2.12 -33.07 5.33
C THR A 628 0.65 -33.36 4.97
N LYS A 629 -0.01 -32.44 4.27
CA LYS A 629 -1.40 -32.62 3.83
C LYS A 629 -1.53 -33.78 2.84
N VAL A 630 -0.65 -33.87 1.84
CA VAL A 630 -0.62 -35.01 0.90
C VAL A 630 -0.47 -36.33 1.66
N LYS A 631 0.50 -36.43 2.57
CA LYS A 631 0.72 -37.66 3.39
C LYS A 631 -0.52 -38.02 4.22
N SER A 632 -1.27 -37.03 4.71
CA SER A 632 -2.45 -37.30 5.55
C SER A 632 -3.62 -37.94 4.79
N ILE A 633 -3.72 -37.70 3.47
CA ILE A 633 -4.81 -38.20 2.63
C ILE A 633 -4.37 -39.32 1.69
N ALA A 634 -3.08 -39.37 1.30
CA ALA A 634 -2.54 -40.44 0.48
C ALA A 634 -2.39 -41.72 1.31
N GLY A 635 -2.64 -42.87 0.69
CA GLY A 635 -2.28 -44.17 1.30
C GLY A 635 -0.77 -44.41 1.24
N LYS A 636 -0.14 -44.92 2.30
CA LYS A 636 1.25 -45.42 2.20
C LYS A 636 1.28 -46.62 1.22
N ARG A 637 2.04 -46.51 0.13
CA ARG A 637 2.39 -47.70 -0.65
C ARG A 637 3.15 -48.66 0.22
N LYS A 638 2.69 -49.90 0.31
CA LYS A 638 3.55 -51.02 0.76
C LYS A 638 4.73 -51.08 -0.21
N ALA A 639 5.94 -50.95 0.30
CA ALA A 639 7.14 -51.14 -0.50
C ALA A 639 6.96 -52.40 -1.35
N HIS A 640 6.96 -52.27 -2.67
CA HIS A 640 7.11 -53.42 -3.55
C HIS A 640 8.50 -53.96 -3.28
N THR A 641 8.57 -55.04 -2.50
CA THR A 641 9.74 -55.89 -2.42
C THR A 641 10.00 -56.35 -3.86
N ILE A 642 11.02 -55.80 -4.48
CA ILE A 642 11.57 -56.34 -5.71
C ILE A 642 12.12 -57.71 -5.28
N ALA A 643 11.36 -58.77 -5.57
CA ALA A 643 11.86 -60.13 -5.46
C ALA A 643 13.03 -60.24 -6.45
N SER A 644 14.22 -60.44 -5.87
CA SER A 644 15.49 -60.70 -6.53
C SER A 644 15.43 -61.90 -7.43
#